data_8a805cf3a154daf338a6599a71f8bf50
#
_entry.id   8a805cf3a154daf338a6599a71f8bf50
#
_cell.length_a   1.000
_cell.length_b   1.000
_cell.length_c   1.000
_cell.angle_alpha   90.00
_cell.angle_beta   90.00
_cell.angle_gamma   90.00
#
_symmetry.space_group_name_H-M   'P 1'
#
loop_
_entity.id
_entity.type
_entity.pdbx_description
1 polymer ?
#
loop_
_entity_poly.entity_id
_entity_poly.type
_entity_poly.pdbx_seq_one_letter_code
_entity_poly.pdbx_strand_id
1 'polypeptide(L)'
;MAQISLDKYRNIGIMAHIDAGKTTTTERILFYTGVSHKIGEVHEGTATMDWMEQEQERGITITSAATTCFWTRKGVEHRINIIDTPGHVDFTMEVERSLRVLDGAVAVFDGVAGVEPQSETVWRQADKYGVPRICFINKLDRAGASFERSFNSILTRLGANAVALQIPIGLEDQLKGVVDLISMKGLIWNDETKGAEYETTDIPADLVDTAKEWREKLVEAVSAIDDDLMMKYLEGEEISEDEIRNALRKGTTDLKIVPVVTGSAFKNKGVQTLLDAVVDYLPSPLDVPAIEGVNPKTDETETREATASAPFSGLVFKLMADKHLGQLAFVRIYSGTVKSGSYVYNTIKSTKERVGRLMLMHANKREDVESASAGEIIAIGGMKNVTTGDTISDETKQIVLESMEFPDPVVRVAVEPKTRADQDKMGIALNRLAQEDPSFQVNTDHETGQTIIAGMGELHLEIIVDRMKREFGVEANVGKPQVAYRETITTNAPGKEIFKKQSGGRGQFGHVELTIEPAPGEGYVFEDKITGGSIPRQFIKPVSEGIQDAMRRGFLAGYELVDIKASLVFGSYHEVDSDERSFHIAGSLAFQDAVKKAKPVLLEPIMKIEVVTPEEYMGSVNGDLNRRRGQIEKMEPRPGNVSVVTAFVPLSEMFGYTTDLRSATQGRATSSMHFERYAEAPRNVAEEIIAKVKGASN
;
A
#
# COMPACT_ATOMS: atom_id res chain seq x y z
N MET A 1 22.80 25.56 6.54
CA MET A 1 21.54 26.11 5.98
C MET A 1 20.71 26.71 7.11
N ALA A 2 19.98 27.81 6.89
CA ALA A 2 19.04 28.33 7.89
C ALA A 2 17.98 27.22 8.12
N GLN A 3 17.63 26.97 9.36
CA GLN A 3 16.63 25.95 9.69
C GLN A 3 15.26 26.46 9.21
N ILE A 4 14.70 25.80 8.19
CA ILE A 4 13.35 26.09 7.68
C ILE A 4 12.36 25.69 8.78
N SER A 5 11.40 26.56 9.09
CA SER A 5 10.38 26.26 10.11
C SER A 5 9.40 25.18 9.63
N LEU A 6 8.85 24.40 10.55
CA LEU A 6 8.08 23.20 10.25
C LEU A 6 6.77 23.48 9.48
N ASP A 7 6.18 24.67 9.62
CA ASP A 7 5.03 25.15 8.84
C ASP A 7 5.30 25.21 7.32
N LYS A 8 6.58 25.26 6.93
CA LYS A 8 7.04 25.32 5.53
C LYS A 8 7.46 23.95 4.98
N TYR A 9 7.24 22.90 5.74
CA TYR A 9 7.46 21.52 5.25
C TYR A 9 6.21 20.99 4.56
N ARG A 10 6.41 20.17 3.53
CA ARG A 10 5.36 19.37 2.88
C ARG A 10 5.90 17.96 2.68
N ASN A 11 5.30 16.99 3.33
CA ASN A 11 5.62 15.57 3.14
C ASN A 11 4.53 14.97 2.27
N ILE A 12 4.83 14.79 1.00
CA ILE A 12 3.84 14.40 0.00
C ILE A 12 4.18 13.08 -0.67
N GLY A 13 3.15 12.34 -1.03
CA GLY A 13 3.24 11.20 -1.93
C GLY A 13 2.70 11.54 -3.31
N ILE A 14 3.28 10.96 -4.35
CA ILE A 14 2.72 11.02 -5.69
C ILE A 14 2.12 9.66 -5.99
N MET A 15 0.80 9.61 -6.12
CA MET A 15 0.03 8.40 -6.37
C MET A 15 -0.66 8.48 -7.72
N ALA A 16 -0.68 7.38 -8.45
CA ALA A 16 -1.27 7.33 -9.78
C ALA A 16 -1.55 5.89 -10.22
N HIS A 17 -2.43 5.74 -11.18
CA HIS A 17 -2.51 4.51 -11.98
C HIS A 17 -1.22 4.30 -12.81
N ILE A 18 -0.96 3.05 -13.22
CA ILE A 18 0.12 2.73 -14.18
C ILE A 18 -0.05 3.59 -15.42
N ASP A 19 1.04 4.11 -15.94
CA ASP A 19 1.09 4.98 -17.12
C ASP A 19 0.32 6.32 -17.01
N ALA A 20 -0.24 6.72 -15.87
CA ALA A 20 -0.83 8.06 -15.73
C ALA A 20 0.20 9.21 -15.78
N GLY A 21 1.48 8.88 -15.77
CA GLY A 21 2.60 9.83 -15.84
C GLY A 21 3.15 10.25 -14.48
N LYS A 22 3.03 9.40 -13.49
CA LYS A 22 3.56 9.60 -12.13
C LYS A 22 5.05 9.95 -12.16
N THR A 23 5.90 9.03 -12.63
CA THR A 23 7.36 9.24 -12.70
C THR A 23 7.73 10.46 -13.54
N THR A 24 7.04 10.68 -14.67
CA THR A 24 7.25 11.89 -15.49
C THR A 24 6.94 13.17 -14.69
N THR A 25 5.86 13.17 -13.91
CA THR A 25 5.51 14.33 -13.06
C THR A 25 6.57 14.55 -12.00
N THR A 26 7.02 13.48 -11.32
CA THR A 26 8.09 13.56 -10.31
C THR A 26 9.39 14.07 -10.90
N GLU A 27 9.83 13.57 -12.05
CA GLU A 27 11.05 14.03 -12.74
C GLU A 27 10.98 15.51 -13.12
N ARG A 28 9.82 16.02 -13.54
CA ARG A 28 9.62 17.45 -13.80
C ARG A 28 9.68 18.30 -12.53
N ILE A 29 9.11 17.79 -11.43
CA ILE A 29 9.25 18.44 -10.11
C ILE A 29 10.75 18.55 -9.73
N LEU A 30 11.50 17.45 -9.84
CA LEU A 30 12.93 17.44 -9.54
C LEU A 30 13.74 18.40 -10.43
N PHE A 31 13.37 18.50 -11.69
CA PHE A 31 14.01 19.43 -12.62
C PHE A 31 13.73 20.89 -12.25
N TYR A 32 12.48 21.29 -12.01
CA TYR A 32 12.11 22.66 -11.67
C TYR A 32 12.58 23.10 -10.29
N THR A 33 12.78 22.16 -9.37
CA THR A 33 13.35 22.44 -8.03
C THR A 33 14.88 22.40 -8.02
N GLY A 34 15.53 22.15 -9.17
CA GLY A 34 16.99 22.15 -9.31
C GLY A 34 17.70 20.93 -8.72
N VAL A 35 16.98 19.90 -8.28
CA VAL A 35 17.56 18.64 -7.79
C VAL A 35 18.19 17.84 -8.94
N SER A 36 17.54 17.83 -10.09
CA SER A 36 18.09 17.27 -11.33
C SER A 36 18.45 18.38 -12.33
N HIS A 37 19.62 18.25 -12.95
CA HIS A 37 20.06 19.19 -14.01
C HIS A 37 19.59 18.75 -15.41
N LYS A 38 19.06 17.55 -15.55
CA LYS A 38 18.53 16.99 -16.79
C LYS A 38 17.11 16.49 -16.53
N ILE A 39 16.28 16.64 -17.53
CA ILE A 39 14.95 16.04 -17.52
C ILE A 39 15.12 14.53 -17.73
N GLY A 40 14.76 13.73 -16.74
CA GLY A 40 14.72 12.27 -16.85
C GLY A 40 13.51 11.84 -17.68
N GLU A 41 13.72 10.87 -18.57
CA GLU A 41 12.65 10.29 -19.39
C GLU A 41 12.51 8.80 -19.06
N VAL A 42 11.29 8.36 -18.72
CA VAL A 42 11.01 6.96 -18.34
C VAL A 42 11.33 6.01 -19.50
N HIS A 43 10.94 6.36 -20.72
CA HIS A 43 11.15 5.52 -21.90
C HIS A 43 12.63 5.37 -22.30
N GLU A 44 13.49 6.26 -21.85
CA GLU A 44 14.93 6.21 -22.09
C GLU A 44 15.70 5.58 -20.91
N GLY A 45 15.00 5.17 -19.85
CA GLY A 45 15.63 4.64 -18.63
C GLY A 45 16.50 5.65 -17.88
N THR A 46 16.27 6.96 -18.09
CA THR A 46 17.06 8.05 -17.50
C THR A 46 16.40 8.70 -16.29
N ALA A 47 15.24 8.18 -15.85
CA ALA A 47 14.51 8.68 -14.69
C ALA A 47 15.35 8.51 -13.40
N THR A 48 15.46 9.57 -12.61
CA THR A 48 16.29 9.63 -11.41
C THR A 48 15.65 8.87 -10.24
N MET A 49 14.31 8.85 -10.20
CA MET A 49 13.56 8.19 -9.12
C MET A 49 13.46 6.68 -9.32
N ASP A 50 13.43 6.20 -10.57
CA ASP A 50 13.49 4.77 -10.90
C ASP A 50 14.98 4.34 -10.90
N TRP A 51 15.53 4.15 -9.71
CA TRP A 51 16.96 3.90 -9.52
C TRP A 51 17.36 2.43 -9.70
N MET A 52 16.41 1.50 -9.64
CA MET A 52 16.66 0.09 -9.88
C MET A 52 16.72 -0.20 -11.39
N GLU A 53 17.67 -1.03 -11.81
CA GLU A 53 17.75 -1.47 -13.21
C GLU A 53 16.45 -2.07 -13.71
N GLN A 54 15.74 -2.81 -12.83
CA GLN A 54 14.45 -3.44 -13.14
C GLN A 54 13.34 -2.41 -13.36
N GLU A 55 13.33 -1.30 -12.62
CA GLU A 55 12.39 -0.19 -12.82
C GLU A 55 12.62 0.45 -14.18
N GLN A 56 13.89 0.70 -14.52
CA GLN A 56 14.29 1.30 -15.80
C GLN A 56 13.99 0.38 -16.99
N GLU A 57 14.28 -0.92 -16.88
CA GLU A 57 14.02 -1.91 -17.91
C GLU A 57 12.51 -2.11 -18.17
N ARG A 58 11.70 -2.06 -17.13
CA ARG A 58 10.25 -2.32 -17.20
C ARG A 58 9.42 -1.06 -17.36
N GLY A 59 9.98 0.11 -17.09
CA GLY A 59 9.29 1.40 -17.10
C GLY A 59 8.23 1.55 -15.99
N ILE A 60 8.38 0.83 -14.89
CA ILE A 60 7.45 0.86 -13.74
C ILE A 60 8.22 1.11 -12.45
N THR A 61 7.66 1.91 -11.55
CA THR A 61 8.18 2.06 -10.18
C THR A 61 7.82 0.82 -9.36
N ILE A 62 8.81 0.18 -8.76
CA ILE A 62 8.67 -1.03 -7.95
C ILE A 62 8.75 -0.69 -6.47
N THR A 63 9.75 0.12 -6.08
CA THR A 63 9.97 0.52 -4.70
C THR A 63 9.74 2.02 -4.52
N SER A 64 9.17 2.41 -3.39
CA SER A 64 9.04 3.84 -3.08
C SER A 64 10.41 4.49 -2.95
N ALA A 65 10.59 5.63 -3.59
CA ALA A 65 11.80 6.45 -3.47
C ALA A 65 11.48 7.74 -2.73
N ALA A 66 12.33 8.12 -1.79
CA ALA A 66 12.19 9.38 -1.05
C ALA A 66 13.21 10.39 -1.53
N THR A 67 12.78 11.62 -1.79
CA THR A 67 13.65 12.73 -2.15
C THR A 67 13.20 14.02 -1.49
N THR A 68 14.15 14.90 -1.26
CA THR A 68 13.89 16.25 -0.71
C THR A 68 14.19 17.27 -1.78
N CYS A 69 13.28 18.22 -1.97
CA CYS A 69 13.47 19.37 -2.86
C CYS A 69 12.96 20.66 -2.19
N PHE A 70 13.25 21.79 -2.81
CA PHE A 70 12.89 23.10 -2.30
C PHE A 70 12.13 23.89 -3.35
N TRP A 71 11.06 24.56 -2.93
CA TRP A 71 10.26 25.41 -3.81
C TRP A 71 10.00 26.77 -3.18
N THR A 72 10.25 27.83 -3.95
CA THR A 72 10.02 29.20 -3.48
C THR A 72 8.64 29.68 -3.94
N ARG A 73 7.75 29.93 -2.98
CA ARG A 73 6.42 30.47 -3.21
C ARG A 73 6.26 31.85 -2.56
N LYS A 74 5.88 32.86 -3.32
CA LYS A 74 5.74 34.25 -2.84
C LYS A 74 6.98 34.75 -2.06
N GLY A 75 8.18 34.38 -2.52
CA GLY A 75 9.45 34.76 -1.87
C GLY A 75 9.81 33.97 -0.62
N VAL A 76 9.03 32.96 -0.24
CA VAL A 76 9.29 32.08 0.89
C VAL A 76 9.71 30.70 0.40
N GLU A 77 10.83 30.19 0.89
CA GLU A 77 11.31 28.85 0.56
C GLU A 77 10.60 27.79 1.40
N HIS A 78 10.10 26.76 0.74
CA HIS A 78 9.44 25.58 1.34
C HIS A 78 10.26 24.34 1.05
N ARG A 79 10.33 23.44 2.02
CA ARG A 79 10.92 22.12 1.88
C ARG A 79 9.84 21.11 1.55
N ILE A 80 10.00 20.40 0.45
CA ILE A 80 9.07 19.37 0.01
C ILE A 80 9.81 18.03 0.04
N ASN A 81 9.36 17.11 0.88
CA ASN A 81 9.79 15.72 0.86
C ASN A 81 8.79 14.94 0.02
N ILE A 82 9.26 14.30 -1.03
CA ILE A 82 8.44 13.55 -1.97
C ILE A 82 8.71 12.06 -1.76
N ILE A 83 7.67 11.28 -1.59
CA ILE A 83 7.73 9.82 -1.66
C ILE A 83 7.01 9.40 -2.94
N ASP A 84 7.78 8.90 -3.89
CA ASP A 84 7.24 8.33 -5.12
C ASP A 84 6.77 6.90 -4.84
N THR A 85 5.46 6.62 -5.05
CA THR A 85 4.85 5.34 -4.71
C THR A 85 4.68 4.47 -5.95
N PRO A 86 4.81 3.13 -5.85
CA PRO A 86 4.49 2.26 -6.97
C PRO A 86 3.05 2.42 -7.44
N GLY A 87 2.82 2.24 -8.74
CA GLY A 87 1.47 2.26 -9.32
C GLY A 87 0.86 0.88 -9.53
N HIS A 88 1.62 -0.21 -9.35
CA HIS A 88 1.18 -1.57 -9.63
C HIS A 88 0.57 -2.25 -8.40
N VAL A 89 -0.50 -3.01 -8.60
CA VAL A 89 -1.25 -3.68 -7.52
C VAL A 89 -0.43 -4.68 -6.70
N ASP A 90 0.58 -5.32 -7.29
CA ASP A 90 1.47 -6.24 -6.58
C ASP A 90 2.32 -5.53 -5.52
N PHE A 91 2.42 -4.19 -5.59
CA PHE A 91 3.16 -3.33 -4.67
C PHE A 91 2.25 -2.44 -3.82
N THR A 92 0.99 -2.81 -3.65
CA THR A 92 -0.01 -2.04 -2.86
C THR A 92 0.48 -1.76 -1.45
N MET A 93 1.27 -2.67 -0.88
CA MET A 93 1.87 -2.51 0.45
C MET A 93 2.92 -1.39 0.51
N GLU A 94 3.69 -1.19 -0.56
CA GLU A 94 4.61 -0.04 -0.67
C GLU A 94 3.82 1.28 -0.66
N VAL A 95 2.67 1.31 -1.34
CA VAL A 95 1.77 2.45 -1.35
C VAL A 95 1.21 2.71 0.05
N GLU A 96 0.70 1.68 0.72
CA GLU A 96 0.10 1.78 2.06
C GLU A 96 1.12 2.26 3.10
N ARG A 97 2.33 1.72 3.08
CA ARG A 97 3.44 2.16 3.93
C ARG A 97 3.80 3.64 3.70
N SER A 98 3.80 4.04 2.45
CA SER A 98 4.08 5.43 2.09
C SER A 98 2.98 6.36 2.55
N LEU A 99 1.71 6.03 2.30
CA LEU A 99 0.56 6.83 2.72
C LEU A 99 0.51 7.06 4.24
N ARG A 100 0.95 6.08 5.03
CA ARG A 100 0.97 6.18 6.50
C ARG A 100 1.89 7.27 7.03
N VAL A 101 2.92 7.66 6.28
CA VAL A 101 3.95 8.63 6.72
C VAL A 101 3.85 9.98 6.01
N LEU A 102 2.85 10.15 5.15
CA LEU A 102 2.60 11.38 4.41
C LEU A 102 1.66 12.31 5.14
N ASP A 103 1.86 13.61 4.95
CA ASP A 103 0.93 14.63 5.43
C ASP A 103 -0.07 15.02 4.31
N GLY A 104 0.27 14.76 3.06
CA GLY A 104 -0.60 15.01 1.90
C GLY A 104 -0.19 14.20 0.68
N ALA A 105 -1.01 14.21 -0.36
CA ALA A 105 -0.73 13.49 -1.59
C ALA A 105 -1.12 14.26 -2.86
N VAL A 106 -0.46 13.93 -3.96
CA VAL A 106 -0.82 14.35 -5.32
C VAL A 106 -1.32 13.11 -6.06
N ALA A 107 -2.60 13.13 -6.44
CA ALA A 107 -3.22 12.08 -7.25
C ALA A 107 -3.17 12.47 -8.73
N VAL A 108 -2.39 11.73 -9.52
CA VAL A 108 -2.22 11.99 -10.95
C VAL A 108 -3.18 11.14 -11.76
N PHE A 109 -4.00 11.78 -12.60
CA PHE A 109 -4.97 11.12 -13.48
C PHE A 109 -4.61 11.35 -14.95
N ASP A 110 -4.89 10.35 -15.77
CA ASP A 110 -4.74 10.46 -17.23
C ASP A 110 -5.90 11.28 -17.83
N GLY A 111 -5.60 12.32 -18.59
CA GLY A 111 -6.59 13.17 -19.24
C GLY A 111 -7.43 12.46 -20.31
N VAL A 112 -7.00 11.28 -20.77
CA VAL A 112 -7.73 10.44 -21.73
C VAL A 112 -8.60 9.41 -21.02
N ALA A 113 -8.02 8.66 -20.06
CA ALA A 113 -8.70 7.57 -19.36
C ALA A 113 -9.53 8.05 -18.15
N GLY A 114 -9.14 9.16 -17.52
CA GLY A 114 -9.75 9.62 -16.27
C GLY A 114 -9.38 8.74 -15.07
N VAL A 115 -10.36 8.47 -14.22
CA VAL A 115 -10.19 7.58 -13.07
C VAL A 115 -10.20 6.12 -13.54
N GLU A 116 -9.18 5.39 -13.18
CA GLU A 116 -8.99 3.98 -13.47
C GLU A 116 -9.05 3.14 -12.18
N PRO A 117 -9.25 1.82 -12.26
CA PRO A 117 -9.48 0.98 -11.06
C PRO A 117 -8.37 1.04 -10.03
N GLN A 118 -7.13 1.11 -10.45
CA GLN A 118 -6.00 1.26 -9.52
C GLN A 118 -6.04 2.61 -8.80
N SER A 119 -6.49 3.66 -9.49
CA SER A 119 -6.74 4.96 -8.87
C SER A 119 -7.75 4.86 -7.73
N GLU A 120 -8.84 4.09 -7.93
CA GLU A 120 -9.85 3.86 -6.87
C GLU A 120 -9.26 3.12 -5.67
N THR A 121 -8.39 2.14 -5.91
CA THR A 121 -7.73 1.39 -4.82
C THR A 121 -6.83 2.29 -3.98
N VAL A 122 -5.94 3.04 -4.63
CA VAL A 122 -5.02 3.96 -3.94
C VAL A 122 -5.80 5.09 -3.26
N TRP A 123 -6.89 5.55 -3.88
CA TRP A 123 -7.78 6.55 -3.30
C TRP A 123 -8.41 6.08 -1.99
N ARG A 124 -8.97 4.87 -1.96
CA ARG A 124 -9.53 4.25 -0.74
C ARG A 124 -8.48 4.06 0.35
N GLN A 125 -7.25 3.71 -0.01
CA GLN A 125 -6.15 3.64 0.96
C GLN A 125 -5.83 5.02 1.55
N ALA A 126 -5.80 6.06 0.72
CA ALA A 126 -5.61 7.42 1.19
C ALA A 126 -6.77 7.91 2.09
N ASP A 127 -8.02 7.47 1.82
CA ASP A 127 -9.17 7.72 2.71
C ASP A 127 -9.02 7.02 4.07
N LYS A 128 -8.56 5.75 4.06
CA LYS A 128 -8.29 4.98 5.29
C LYS A 128 -7.34 5.71 6.24
N TYR A 129 -6.33 6.37 5.70
CA TYR A 129 -5.33 7.11 6.48
C TYR A 129 -5.62 8.61 6.61
N GLY A 130 -6.77 9.08 6.12
CA GLY A 130 -7.15 10.49 6.22
C GLY A 130 -6.15 11.44 5.54
N VAL A 131 -5.54 11.05 4.41
CA VAL A 131 -4.51 11.84 3.72
C VAL A 131 -5.16 12.90 2.82
N PRO A 132 -4.98 14.21 3.11
CA PRO A 132 -5.39 15.29 2.22
C PRO A 132 -4.71 15.21 0.87
N ARG A 133 -5.42 15.56 -0.20
CA ARG A 133 -4.88 15.38 -1.56
C ARG A 133 -5.28 16.45 -2.52
N ILE A 134 -4.45 16.59 -3.57
CA ILE A 134 -4.68 17.41 -4.75
C ILE A 134 -4.70 16.48 -5.95
N CYS A 135 -5.61 16.70 -6.89
CA CYS A 135 -5.66 15.99 -8.16
C CYS A 135 -4.88 16.76 -9.24
N PHE A 136 -4.11 16.04 -10.05
CA PHE A 136 -3.47 16.55 -11.24
C PHE A 136 -3.95 15.79 -12.46
N ILE A 137 -4.78 16.42 -13.30
CA ILE A 137 -5.20 15.85 -14.59
C ILE A 137 -4.06 16.08 -15.59
N ASN A 138 -3.33 15.03 -15.86
CA ASN A 138 -2.13 15.00 -16.68
C ASN A 138 -2.43 14.55 -18.12
N LYS A 139 -1.47 14.67 -19.02
CA LYS A 139 -1.54 14.21 -20.41
C LYS A 139 -2.64 14.84 -21.24
N LEU A 140 -2.98 16.08 -20.99
CA LEU A 140 -3.96 16.82 -21.80
C LEU A 140 -3.45 17.14 -23.22
N ASP A 141 -2.20 16.82 -23.52
CA ASP A 141 -1.58 16.86 -24.85
C ASP A 141 -1.86 15.62 -25.71
N ARG A 142 -2.46 14.56 -25.15
CA ARG A 142 -2.75 13.32 -25.88
C ARG A 142 -4.05 13.41 -26.68
N ALA A 143 -4.08 12.74 -27.84
CA ALA A 143 -5.29 12.61 -28.65
C ALA A 143 -6.42 11.96 -27.84
N GLY A 144 -7.62 12.55 -27.88
CA GLY A 144 -8.78 12.13 -27.10
C GLY A 144 -8.80 12.61 -25.66
N ALA A 145 -7.87 13.47 -25.24
CA ALA A 145 -7.89 14.05 -23.91
C ALA A 145 -9.10 14.98 -23.70
N SER A 146 -9.71 14.90 -22.52
CA SER A 146 -10.82 15.75 -22.12
C SER A 146 -10.75 16.07 -20.64
N PHE A 147 -10.60 17.34 -20.32
CA PHE A 147 -10.59 17.83 -18.94
C PHE A 147 -11.91 17.52 -18.24
N GLU A 148 -13.05 17.86 -18.85
CA GLU A 148 -14.38 17.68 -18.25
C GLU A 148 -14.69 16.22 -17.96
N ARG A 149 -14.39 15.31 -18.90
CA ARG A 149 -14.60 13.89 -18.70
C ARG A 149 -13.77 13.35 -17.55
N SER A 150 -12.48 13.71 -17.49
CA SER A 150 -11.58 13.29 -16.43
C SER A 150 -11.99 13.87 -15.08
N PHE A 151 -12.38 15.15 -15.03
CA PHE A 151 -12.90 15.79 -13.83
C PHE A 151 -14.20 15.13 -13.34
N ASN A 152 -15.16 14.89 -14.25
CA ASN A 152 -16.41 14.22 -13.88
C ASN A 152 -16.19 12.77 -13.41
N SER A 153 -15.17 12.09 -13.91
CA SER A 153 -14.82 10.75 -13.41
C SER A 153 -14.33 10.78 -11.95
N ILE A 154 -13.64 11.85 -11.53
CA ILE A 154 -13.24 12.06 -10.13
C ILE A 154 -14.48 12.22 -9.23
N LEU A 155 -15.45 13.03 -9.67
CA LEU A 155 -16.70 13.22 -8.94
C LEU A 155 -17.51 11.92 -8.82
N THR A 156 -17.70 11.21 -9.94
CA THR A 156 -18.66 10.09 -10.01
C THR A 156 -18.07 8.76 -9.54
N ARG A 157 -16.80 8.47 -9.82
CA ARG A 157 -16.19 7.18 -9.48
C ARG A 157 -15.51 7.17 -8.11
N LEU A 158 -14.95 8.30 -7.68
CA LEU A 158 -14.30 8.41 -6.38
C LEU A 158 -15.22 9.01 -5.31
N GLY A 159 -16.37 9.59 -5.73
CA GLY A 159 -17.25 10.29 -4.81
C GLY A 159 -16.61 11.54 -4.16
N ALA A 160 -15.53 12.05 -4.77
CA ALA A 160 -14.77 13.16 -4.24
C ALA A 160 -15.48 14.49 -4.45
N ASN A 161 -15.46 15.37 -3.46
CA ASN A 161 -15.87 16.78 -3.64
C ASN A 161 -14.74 17.55 -4.33
N ALA A 162 -14.54 17.29 -5.62
CA ALA A 162 -13.48 17.86 -6.42
C ALA A 162 -13.80 19.29 -6.86
N VAL A 163 -12.84 20.20 -6.76
CA VAL A 163 -12.95 21.61 -7.10
C VAL A 163 -11.87 22.00 -8.10
N ALA A 164 -12.25 22.40 -9.31
CA ALA A 164 -11.30 22.82 -10.33
C ALA A 164 -10.67 24.16 -9.98
N LEU A 165 -9.36 24.22 -9.92
CA LEU A 165 -8.59 25.46 -9.78
C LEU A 165 -8.14 26.00 -11.13
N GLN A 166 -8.08 25.14 -12.14
CA GLN A 166 -7.58 25.45 -13.47
C GLN A 166 -8.39 24.72 -14.54
N ILE A 167 -8.53 25.36 -15.69
CA ILE A 167 -9.00 24.73 -16.92
C ILE A 167 -7.93 24.88 -18.02
N PRO A 168 -7.81 23.94 -18.97
CA PRO A 168 -6.80 23.99 -20.01
C PRO A 168 -7.06 25.07 -21.05
N ILE A 169 -5.99 25.67 -21.58
CA ILE A 169 -6.01 26.52 -22.79
C ILE A 169 -5.59 25.63 -23.96
N GLY A 170 -6.58 25.17 -24.72
CA GLY A 170 -6.39 24.17 -25.76
C GLY A 170 -6.27 22.75 -25.20
N LEU A 171 -6.36 21.76 -26.06
CA LEU A 171 -6.19 20.33 -25.76
C LEU A 171 -5.36 19.68 -26.86
N GLU A 172 -4.87 18.48 -26.59
CA GLU A 172 -4.06 17.70 -27.53
C GLU A 172 -2.82 18.48 -27.98
N ASP A 173 -2.58 18.55 -29.29
CA ASP A 173 -1.46 19.31 -29.88
C ASP A 173 -1.60 20.83 -29.74
N GLN A 174 -2.81 21.32 -29.43
CA GLN A 174 -3.12 22.72 -29.19
C GLN A 174 -2.99 23.15 -27.72
N LEU A 175 -2.57 22.27 -26.83
CA LEU A 175 -2.35 22.61 -25.41
C LEU A 175 -1.26 23.67 -25.27
N LYS A 176 -1.62 24.89 -24.89
CA LYS A 176 -0.70 26.02 -24.69
C LYS A 176 -0.46 26.33 -23.22
N GLY A 177 -1.45 26.11 -22.38
CA GLY A 177 -1.39 26.49 -20.98
C GLY A 177 -2.65 26.19 -20.21
N VAL A 178 -2.89 26.96 -19.16
CA VAL A 178 -4.09 26.83 -18.32
C VAL A 178 -4.66 28.22 -17.98
N VAL A 179 -5.94 28.28 -17.68
CA VAL A 179 -6.57 29.43 -17.03
C VAL A 179 -6.57 29.16 -15.53
N ASP A 180 -5.99 30.03 -14.73
CA ASP A 180 -6.11 30.03 -13.28
C ASP A 180 -7.45 30.67 -12.89
N LEU A 181 -8.34 29.88 -12.31
CA LEU A 181 -9.69 30.31 -11.92
C LEU A 181 -9.71 31.18 -10.66
N ILE A 182 -8.61 31.22 -9.88
CA ILE A 182 -8.52 32.07 -8.69
C ILE A 182 -8.17 33.51 -9.10
N SER A 183 -7.16 33.70 -9.94
CA SER A 183 -6.74 35.02 -10.42
C SER A 183 -7.45 35.47 -11.69
N MET A 184 -8.21 34.57 -12.35
CA MET A 184 -8.84 34.81 -13.64
C MET A 184 -7.84 35.30 -14.71
N LYS A 185 -6.70 34.60 -14.80
CA LYS A 185 -5.63 34.88 -15.77
C LYS A 185 -5.26 33.62 -16.54
N GLY A 186 -4.81 33.80 -17.77
CA GLY A 186 -4.18 32.76 -18.56
C GLY A 186 -2.71 32.60 -18.18
N LEU A 187 -2.25 31.38 -18.08
CA LEU A 187 -0.84 31.01 -17.86
C LEU A 187 -0.38 30.21 -19.08
N ILE A 188 0.54 30.76 -19.86
CA ILE A 188 1.01 30.16 -21.12
C ILE A 188 2.51 29.84 -20.99
N TRP A 189 2.86 28.55 -21.19
CA TRP A 189 4.26 28.08 -21.11
C TRP A 189 5.00 28.30 -22.42
N ASN A 190 6.25 28.74 -22.30
CA ASN A 190 7.17 28.89 -23.41
C ASN A 190 7.90 27.55 -23.66
N ASP A 191 7.70 26.96 -24.84
CA ASP A 191 8.34 25.68 -25.21
C ASP A 191 9.87 25.82 -25.39
N GLU A 192 10.37 27.00 -25.75
CA GLU A 192 11.83 27.26 -25.92
C GLU A 192 12.61 27.13 -24.62
N THR A 193 12.00 27.49 -23.50
CA THR A 193 12.60 27.38 -22.14
C THR A 193 12.37 26.02 -21.51
N LYS A 194 11.89 25.03 -22.24
CA LYS A 194 11.47 23.72 -21.72
C LYS A 194 10.46 23.87 -20.57
N GLY A 195 9.58 24.85 -20.68
CA GLY A 195 8.55 25.13 -19.70
C GLY A 195 9.08 25.70 -18.37
N ALA A 196 10.32 26.17 -18.29
CA ALA A 196 10.85 26.79 -17.08
C ALA A 196 10.15 28.13 -16.74
N GLU A 197 9.68 28.81 -17.76
CA GLU A 197 9.00 30.10 -17.63
C GLU A 197 7.61 30.03 -18.26
N TYR A 198 6.68 30.73 -17.66
CA TYR A 198 5.35 30.97 -18.23
C TYR A 198 4.99 32.45 -18.14
N GLU A 199 4.19 32.90 -19.09
CA GLU A 199 3.66 34.26 -19.14
C GLU A 199 2.25 34.29 -18.58
N THR A 200 1.96 35.33 -17.79
CA THR A 200 0.60 35.62 -17.35
C THR A 200 -0.08 36.51 -18.37
N THR A 201 -1.16 36.06 -18.93
CA THR A 201 -1.94 36.75 -19.99
C THR A 201 -3.39 36.95 -19.56
N ASP A 202 -4.13 37.69 -20.33
CA ASP A 202 -5.59 37.69 -20.21
C ASP A 202 -6.14 36.37 -20.72
N ILE A 203 -7.33 35.98 -20.24
CA ILE A 203 -8.01 34.76 -20.68
C ILE A 203 -8.35 34.88 -22.19
N PRO A 204 -8.07 33.87 -23.01
CA PRO A 204 -8.49 33.84 -24.40
C PRO A 204 -10.00 34.07 -24.53
N ALA A 205 -10.38 34.90 -25.53
CA ALA A 205 -11.77 35.38 -25.67
C ALA A 205 -12.81 34.25 -25.78
N ASP A 206 -12.44 33.14 -26.37
CA ASP A 206 -13.25 31.91 -26.51
C ASP A 206 -13.43 31.12 -25.18
N LEU A 207 -12.61 31.37 -24.19
CA LEU A 207 -12.64 30.67 -22.87
C LEU A 207 -13.20 31.56 -21.73
N VAL A 208 -13.47 32.83 -21.97
CA VAL A 208 -13.93 33.78 -20.94
C VAL A 208 -15.19 33.29 -20.23
N ASP A 209 -16.20 32.87 -21.00
CA ASP A 209 -17.46 32.44 -20.41
C ASP A 209 -17.37 31.10 -19.71
N THR A 210 -16.61 30.16 -20.27
CA THR A 210 -16.28 28.89 -19.62
C THR A 210 -15.52 29.12 -18.30
N ALA A 211 -14.54 30.01 -18.31
CA ALA A 211 -13.77 30.34 -17.12
C ALA A 211 -14.66 30.96 -16.02
N LYS A 212 -15.61 31.81 -16.37
CA LYS A 212 -16.57 32.37 -15.41
C LYS A 212 -17.46 31.29 -14.81
N GLU A 213 -17.97 30.38 -15.62
CA GLU A 213 -18.80 29.26 -15.15
C GLU A 213 -18.01 28.37 -14.14
N TRP A 214 -16.77 28.01 -14.47
CA TRP A 214 -15.94 27.22 -13.57
C TRP A 214 -15.51 28.01 -12.32
N ARG A 215 -15.31 29.31 -12.45
CA ARG A 215 -15.05 30.21 -11.31
C ARG A 215 -16.22 30.24 -10.35
N GLU A 216 -17.46 30.32 -10.85
CA GLU A 216 -18.68 30.30 -10.05
C GLU A 216 -18.79 29.01 -9.25
N LYS A 217 -18.57 27.84 -9.90
CA LYS A 217 -18.52 26.53 -9.23
C LYS A 217 -17.44 26.47 -8.15
N LEU A 218 -16.26 27.05 -8.40
CA LEU A 218 -15.20 27.15 -7.42
C LEU A 218 -15.63 27.98 -6.21
N VAL A 219 -16.18 29.17 -6.43
CA VAL A 219 -16.62 30.08 -5.37
C VAL A 219 -17.73 29.47 -4.55
N GLU A 220 -18.74 28.84 -5.19
CA GLU A 220 -19.81 28.10 -4.52
C GLU A 220 -19.24 27.00 -3.59
N ALA A 221 -18.34 26.17 -4.11
CA ALA A 221 -17.76 25.06 -3.36
C ALA A 221 -16.94 25.53 -2.15
N VAL A 222 -16.14 26.60 -2.26
CA VAL A 222 -15.35 27.10 -1.16
C VAL A 222 -16.21 27.84 -0.12
N SER A 223 -17.28 28.50 -0.57
CA SER A 223 -18.23 29.18 0.34
C SER A 223 -18.94 28.18 1.26
N ALA A 224 -19.15 26.94 0.82
CA ALA A 224 -19.73 25.88 1.64
C ALA A 224 -18.82 25.40 2.78
N ILE A 225 -17.56 25.81 2.83
CA ILE A 225 -16.59 25.40 3.86
C ILE A 225 -16.62 26.32 5.10
N ASP A 226 -17.06 27.56 4.92
CA ASP A 226 -16.97 28.59 5.94
C ASP A 226 -18.26 29.44 5.95
N ASP A 227 -18.87 29.57 7.13
CA ASP A 227 -20.17 30.25 7.27
C ASP A 227 -20.11 31.73 6.88
N ASP A 228 -18.98 32.40 7.16
CA ASP A 228 -18.80 33.82 6.82
C ASP A 228 -18.70 34.02 5.30
N LEU A 229 -17.98 33.10 4.60
CA LEU A 229 -17.92 33.08 3.14
C LEU A 229 -19.26 32.71 2.50
N MET A 230 -20.00 31.82 3.14
CA MET A 230 -21.37 31.48 2.68
C MET A 230 -22.29 32.70 2.75
N MET A 231 -22.23 33.49 3.81
CA MET A 231 -23.02 34.71 3.91
C MET A 231 -22.66 35.72 2.84
N LYS A 232 -21.37 36.00 2.63
CA LYS A 232 -20.91 36.87 1.56
C LYS A 232 -21.37 36.43 0.17
N TYR A 233 -21.27 35.10 -0.10
CA TYR A 233 -21.72 34.52 -1.37
C TYR A 233 -23.22 34.73 -1.59
N LEU A 234 -24.05 34.49 -0.56
CA LEU A 234 -25.50 34.69 -0.64
C LEU A 234 -25.92 36.16 -0.76
N GLU A 235 -25.14 37.09 -0.19
CA GLU A 235 -25.36 38.53 -0.30
C GLU A 235 -24.85 39.10 -1.62
N GLY A 236 -24.15 38.30 -2.42
CA GLY A 236 -23.57 38.71 -3.70
C GLY A 236 -22.33 39.61 -3.53
N GLU A 237 -21.65 39.54 -2.40
CA GLU A 237 -20.40 40.26 -2.15
C GLU A 237 -19.24 39.59 -2.87
N GLU A 238 -18.24 40.40 -3.26
CA GLU A 238 -17.02 39.87 -3.90
C GLU A 238 -16.15 39.13 -2.88
N ILE A 239 -15.83 37.86 -3.18
CA ILE A 239 -14.90 37.05 -2.39
C ILE A 239 -13.50 37.21 -3.01
N SER A 240 -12.55 37.68 -2.20
CA SER A 240 -11.19 37.95 -2.60
C SER A 240 -10.39 36.65 -2.88
N GLU A 241 -9.31 36.76 -3.65
CA GLU A 241 -8.40 35.63 -3.93
C GLU A 241 -7.84 35.00 -2.65
N ASP A 242 -7.49 35.80 -1.64
CA ASP A 242 -6.91 35.32 -0.40
C ASP A 242 -7.96 34.55 0.44
N GLU A 243 -9.20 35.00 0.45
CA GLU A 243 -10.30 34.27 1.10
C GLU A 243 -10.55 32.93 0.43
N ILE A 244 -10.55 32.87 -0.90
CA ILE A 244 -10.66 31.60 -1.65
C ILE A 244 -9.50 30.69 -1.32
N ARG A 245 -8.25 31.18 -1.33
CA ARG A 245 -7.06 30.37 -1.03
C ARG A 245 -7.09 29.81 0.39
N ASN A 246 -7.50 30.61 1.36
CA ASN A 246 -7.61 30.18 2.75
C ASN A 246 -8.70 29.13 2.93
N ALA A 247 -9.88 29.31 2.30
CA ALA A 247 -10.94 28.32 2.34
C ALA A 247 -10.56 27.02 1.64
N LEU A 248 -9.88 27.08 0.48
CA LEU A 248 -9.33 25.91 -0.20
C LEU A 248 -8.35 25.14 0.70
N ARG A 249 -7.40 25.84 1.35
CA ARG A 249 -6.47 25.19 2.27
C ARG A 249 -7.20 24.52 3.44
N LYS A 250 -8.11 25.23 4.10
CA LYS A 250 -8.90 24.69 5.19
C LYS A 250 -9.71 23.49 4.76
N GLY A 251 -10.46 23.61 3.66
CA GLY A 251 -11.28 22.54 3.14
C GLY A 251 -10.47 21.31 2.67
N THR A 252 -9.28 21.50 2.13
CA THR A 252 -8.37 20.41 1.75
C THR A 252 -7.81 19.70 2.97
N THR A 253 -7.33 20.44 3.95
CA THR A 253 -6.78 19.90 5.20
C THR A 253 -7.87 19.16 6.01
N ASP A 254 -9.10 19.68 6.02
CA ASP A 254 -10.26 19.07 6.68
C ASP A 254 -10.88 17.91 5.86
N LEU A 255 -10.31 17.52 4.72
CA LEU A 255 -10.81 16.47 3.82
C LEU A 255 -12.22 16.75 3.24
N LYS A 256 -12.65 18.01 3.21
CA LYS A 256 -13.97 18.40 2.72
C LYS A 256 -14.01 18.66 1.23
N ILE A 257 -12.90 19.12 0.65
CA ILE A 257 -12.74 19.39 -0.79
C ILE A 257 -11.41 18.86 -1.29
N VAL A 258 -11.35 18.62 -2.59
CA VAL A 258 -10.15 18.15 -3.28
C VAL A 258 -9.84 19.10 -4.43
N PRO A 259 -8.80 19.93 -4.34
CA PRO A 259 -8.38 20.82 -5.43
C PRO A 259 -7.92 20.04 -6.66
N VAL A 260 -8.29 20.48 -7.84
CA VAL A 260 -7.90 19.89 -9.12
C VAL A 260 -7.14 20.89 -9.95
N VAL A 261 -5.92 20.56 -10.30
CA VAL A 261 -5.07 21.29 -11.24
C VAL A 261 -4.84 20.44 -12.49
N THR A 262 -4.36 21.05 -13.57
CA THR A 262 -4.33 20.38 -14.87
C THR A 262 -3.08 20.75 -15.67
N GLY A 263 -2.69 19.87 -16.62
CA GLY A 263 -1.53 20.11 -17.46
C GLY A 263 -1.05 18.91 -18.28
N SER A 264 0.20 18.97 -18.66
CA SER A 264 0.94 17.88 -19.27
C SER A 264 2.38 17.89 -18.76
N ALA A 265 2.73 16.93 -17.90
CA ALA A 265 4.10 16.78 -17.42
C ALA A 265 5.07 16.53 -18.58
N PHE A 266 4.69 15.73 -19.57
CA PHE A 266 5.50 15.43 -20.76
C PHE A 266 5.80 16.69 -21.58
N LYS A 267 4.82 17.56 -21.76
CA LYS A 267 4.98 18.86 -22.45
C LYS A 267 5.47 19.99 -21.55
N ASN A 268 5.84 19.69 -20.30
CA ASN A 268 6.37 20.65 -19.34
C ASN A 268 5.40 21.80 -19.00
N LYS A 269 4.09 21.54 -18.99
CA LYS A 269 3.03 22.51 -18.74
C LYS A 269 2.22 22.18 -17.50
N GLY A 270 2.04 23.12 -16.57
CA GLY A 270 1.22 22.96 -15.37
C GLY A 270 1.94 22.39 -14.14
N VAL A 271 3.22 22.01 -14.22
CA VAL A 271 3.94 21.39 -13.07
C VAL A 271 4.32 22.44 -12.01
N GLN A 272 4.69 23.64 -12.42
CA GLN A 272 4.99 24.72 -11.46
C GLN A 272 3.73 25.13 -10.69
N THR A 273 2.59 25.21 -11.37
CA THR A 273 1.31 25.52 -10.69
C THR A 273 0.84 24.39 -9.80
N LEU A 274 1.20 23.12 -10.10
CA LEU A 274 1.03 22.00 -9.19
C LEU A 274 1.89 22.17 -7.93
N LEU A 275 3.16 22.54 -8.06
CA LEU A 275 4.05 22.83 -6.92
C LEU A 275 3.52 23.98 -6.06
N ASP A 276 3.01 25.02 -6.70
CA ASP A 276 2.35 26.14 -6.02
C ASP A 276 1.13 25.66 -5.22
N ALA A 277 0.28 24.80 -5.82
CA ALA A 277 -0.88 24.23 -5.15
C ALA A 277 -0.49 23.30 -3.98
N VAL A 278 0.57 22.51 -4.11
CA VAL A 278 1.13 21.70 -3.03
C VAL A 278 1.50 22.56 -1.82
N VAL A 279 2.19 23.67 -2.05
CA VAL A 279 2.59 24.60 -0.97
C VAL A 279 1.37 25.30 -0.37
N ASP A 280 0.46 25.80 -1.23
CA ASP A 280 -0.67 26.63 -0.81
C ASP A 280 -1.74 25.80 -0.08
N TYR A 281 -2.03 24.53 -0.48
CA TYR A 281 -3.22 23.80 -0.04
C TYR A 281 -2.93 22.52 0.74
N LEU A 282 -1.81 21.82 0.55
CA LEU A 282 -1.51 20.65 1.37
C LEU A 282 -0.98 21.03 2.76
N PRO A 283 -1.27 20.21 3.78
CA PRO A 283 -0.87 20.50 5.15
C PRO A 283 0.65 20.43 5.35
N SER A 284 1.11 21.15 6.34
CA SER A 284 2.41 20.95 6.97
C SER A 284 2.28 19.93 8.12
N PRO A 285 3.40 19.44 8.67
CA PRO A 285 3.35 18.58 9.86
C PRO A 285 2.69 19.21 11.09
N LEU A 286 2.50 20.53 11.10
CA LEU A 286 1.79 21.25 12.18
C LEU A 286 0.28 21.34 11.95
N ASP A 287 -0.19 21.16 10.73
CA ASP A 287 -1.61 21.22 10.38
C ASP A 287 -2.31 19.86 10.56
N VAL A 288 -1.54 18.77 10.66
CA VAL A 288 -2.08 17.43 10.91
C VAL A 288 -2.23 17.17 12.41
N PRO A 289 -3.20 16.34 12.83
CA PRO A 289 -3.34 15.97 14.23
C PRO A 289 -2.06 15.39 14.83
N ALA A 290 -1.84 15.63 16.13
CA ALA A 290 -0.74 15.00 16.86
C ALA A 290 -0.83 13.48 16.72
N ILE A 291 0.32 12.83 16.52
CA ILE A 291 0.33 11.37 16.33
C ILE A 291 -0.08 10.66 17.63
N GLU A 292 -0.98 9.71 17.50
CA GLU A 292 -1.41 8.86 18.60
C GLU A 292 -0.63 7.56 18.61
N GLY A 293 -0.44 7.00 19.81
CA GLY A 293 0.16 5.70 20.00
C GLY A 293 -0.16 5.15 21.39
N VAL A 294 0.22 3.92 21.63
CA VAL A 294 -0.02 3.22 22.89
C VAL A 294 1.26 3.12 23.70
N ASN A 295 1.21 3.45 24.96
CA ASN A 295 2.32 3.24 25.88
C ASN A 295 2.44 1.73 26.19
N PRO A 296 3.54 1.05 25.83
CA PRO A 296 3.66 -0.40 25.96
C PRO A 296 3.72 -0.90 27.43
N LYS A 297 3.81 0.03 28.42
CA LYS A 297 3.87 -0.32 29.84
C LYS A 297 2.53 -0.13 30.55
N THR A 298 1.74 0.87 30.13
CA THR A 298 0.48 1.22 30.80
C THR A 298 -0.73 0.84 29.96
N ASP A 299 -0.53 0.51 28.68
CA ASP A 299 -1.58 0.23 27.69
C ASP A 299 -2.53 1.44 27.45
N GLU A 300 -2.07 2.65 27.81
CA GLU A 300 -2.81 3.88 27.61
C GLU A 300 -2.44 4.55 26.31
N THR A 301 -3.44 5.17 25.66
CA THR A 301 -3.21 6.01 24.48
C THR A 301 -2.53 7.31 24.87
N GLU A 302 -1.43 7.62 24.21
CA GLU A 302 -0.68 8.87 24.36
C GLU A 302 -0.56 9.58 23.01
N THR A 303 -0.51 10.90 23.04
CA THR A 303 -0.25 11.73 21.86
C THR A 303 1.16 12.30 21.87
N ARG A 304 1.71 12.55 20.70
CA ARG A 304 3.01 13.22 20.52
C ARG A 304 2.85 14.38 19.55
N GLU A 305 3.13 15.58 20.04
CA GLU A 305 3.12 16.78 19.23
C GLU A 305 4.37 16.86 18.33
N ALA A 306 4.19 17.42 17.14
CA ALA A 306 5.26 17.60 16.17
C ALA A 306 6.21 18.75 16.55
N THR A 307 6.89 18.61 17.69
CA THR A 307 7.85 19.59 18.19
C THR A 307 9.22 18.97 18.44
N ALA A 308 10.30 19.72 18.22
CA ALA A 308 11.67 19.25 18.44
C ALA A 308 12.00 19.00 19.91
N SER A 309 11.26 19.62 20.85
CA SER A 309 11.46 19.49 22.30
C SER A 309 10.68 18.33 22.94
N ALA A 310 9.74 17.74 22.21
CA ALA A 310 8.99 16.59 22.71
C ALA A 310 9.89 15.33 22.80
N PRO A 311 9.47 14.28 23.54
CA PRO A 311 10.16 13.01 23.52
C PRO A 311 10.22 12.45 22.09
N PHE A 312 11.37 11.88 21.71
CA PHE A 312 11.57 11.37 20.37
C PHE A 312 10.61 10.21 20.05
N SER A 313 9.96 10.26 18.90
CA SER A 313 9.27 9.12 18.30
C SER A 313 9.36 9.17 16.78
N GLY A 314 9.55 8.01 16.17
CA GLY A 314 9.62 7.84 14.72
C GLY A 314 9.16 6.46 14.28
N LEU A 315 8.67 6.39 13.06
CA LEU A 315 8.20 5.16 12.41
C LEU A 315 9.16 4.75 11.31
N VAL A 316 9.66 3.54 11.39
CA VAL A 316 10.46 2.91 10.32
C VAL A 316 9.50 2.42 9.25
N PHE A 317 9.39 3.12 8.13
CA PHE A 317 8.42 2.77 7.10
C PHE A 317 9.02 2.03 5.91
N LYS A 318 10.36 2.03 5.77
CA LYS A 318 11.07 1.32 4.71
C LYS A 318 12.46 0.92 5.15
N LEU A 319 12.89 -0.26 4.71
CA LEU A 319 14.28 -0.71 4.80
C LEU A 319 14.86 -0.87 3.39
N MET A 320 16.14 -0.64 3.25
CA MET A 320 16.87 -0.83 2.00
C MET A 320 18.28 -1.35 2.30
N ALA A 321 18.71 -2.37 1.58
CA ALA A 321 20.10 -2.80 1.63
C ALA A 321 21.00 -1.84 0.84
N ASP A 322 22.09 -1.44 1.44
CA ASP A 322 23.12 -0.62 0.80
C ASP A 322 24.44 -1.37 0.76
N LYS A 323 25.13 -1.34 -0.39
CA LYS A 323 26.41 -2.07 -0.58
C LYS A 323 27.53 -1.61 0.36
N HIS A 324 27.50 -0.35 0.81
CA HIS A 324 28.58 0.26 1.62
C HIS A 324 28.19 0.52 3.08
N LEU A 325 26.93 0.81 3.33
CA LEU A 325 26.43 1.19 4.66
C LEU A 325 25.66 0.05 5.35
N GLY A 326 25.43 -1.06 4.64
CA GLY A 326 24.61 -2.16 5.13
C GLY A 326 23.11 -1.83 5.03
N GLN A 327 22.38 -1.94 6.14
CA GLN A 327 20.96 -1.65 6.18
C GLN A 327 20.71 -0.16 6.41
N LEU A 328 19.87 0.46 5.59
CA LEU A 328 19.34 1.80 5.74
C LEU A 328 17.88 1.71 6.17
N ALA A 329 17.53 2.37 7.27
CA ALA A 329 16.16 2.49 7.75
C ALA A 329 15.63 3.89 7.42
N PHE A 330 14.57 3.97 6.62
CA PHE A 330 13.86 5.21 6.35
C PHE A 330 12.85 5.45 7.47
N VAL A 331 12.95 6.61 8.08
CA VAL A 331 12.19 6.95 9.27
C VAL A 331 11.48 8.28 9.09
N ARG A 332 10.18 8.30 9.36
CA ARG A 332 9.42 9.52 9.61
C ARG A 332 9.53 9.87 11.08
N ILE A 333 10.04 11.05 11.38
CA ILE A 333 10.10 11.57 12.76
C ILE A 333 8.79 12.33 13.04
N TYR A 334 8.05 11.88 14.03
CA TYR A 334 6.81 12.53 14.45
C TYR A 334 7.01 13.52 15.59
N SER A 335 7.92 13.22 16.51
CA SER A 335 8.23 14.11 17.65
C SER A 335 9.69 14.04 18.05
N GLY A 336 10.17 15.08 18.71
CA GLY A 336 11.50 15.14 19.27
C GLY A 336 12.61 15.33 18.25
N THR A 337 13.82 15.03 18.68
CA THR A 337 15.06 15.17 17.87
C THR A 337 15.95 13.96 18.07
N VAL A 338 16.52 13.43 17.02
CA VAL A 338 17.51 12.36 17.02
C VAL A 338 18.86 12.90 16.52
N LYS A 339 19.97 12.41 17.09
CA LYS A 339 21.33 12.84 16.71
C LYS A 339 22.13 11.64 16.21
N SER A 340 23.02 11.90 15.26
CA SER A 340 24.01 10.92 14.81
C SER A 340 24.87 10.44 16.00
N GLY A 341 25.13 9.13 16.07
CA GLY A 341 25.87 8.49 17.15
C GLY A 341 25.09 8.25 18.45
N SER A 342 23.84 8.74 18.56
CA SER A 342 22.97 8.53 19.72
C SER A 342 22.36 7.12 19.74
N TYR A 343 21.50 6.87 20.73
CA TYR A 343 20.73 5.64 20.86
C TYR A 343 19.24 5.96 20.87
N VAL A 344 18.45 5.08 20.27
CA VAL A 344 16.99 5.05 20.32
C VAL A 344 16.52 3.69 20.79
N TYR A 345 15.28 3.58 21.18
CA TYR A 345 14.68 2.35 21.66
C TYR A 345 13.62 1.84 20.66
N ASN A 346 13.81 0.61 20.16
CA ASN A 346 12.79 -0.06 19.36
C ASN A 346 11.74 -0.63 20.32
N THR A 347 10.56 -0.01 20.36
CA THR A 347 9.51 -0.36 21.31
C THR A 347 8.81 -1.66 20.98
N ILE A 348 8.78 -2.07 19.71
CA ILE A 348 8.17 -3.33 19.29
C ILE A 348 9.05 -4.52 19.72
N LYS A 349 10.36 -4.42 19.49
CA LYS A 349 11.31 -5.51 19.79
C LYS A 349 11.97 -5.40 21.16
N SER A 350 11.65 -4.34 21.89
CA SER A 350 12.25 -4.07 23.21
C SER A 350 13.79 -4.06 23.19
N THR A 351 14.38 -3.47 22.14
CA THR A 351 15.84 -3.42 21.93
C THR A 351 16.34 -1.98 21.80
N LYS A 352 17.56 -1.77 22.29
CA LYS A 352 18.26 -0.49 22.13
C LYS A 352 19.05 -0.49 20.84
N GLU A 353 18.77 0.47 19.96
CA GLU A 353 19.41 0.58 18.65
C GLU A 353 20.35 1.79 18.61
N ARG A 354 21.49 1.60 17.98
CA ARG A 354 22.44 2.69 17.76
C ARG A 354 22.12 3.42 16.47
N VAL A 355 21.95 4.71 16.56
CA VAL A 355 21.85 5.61 15.40
C VAL A 355 23.27 5.83 14.87
N GLY A 356 23.60 5.23 13.74
CA GLY A 356 24.91 5.43 13.12
C GLY A 356 24.99 6.77 12.40
N ARG A 357 24.71 6.79 11.11
CA ARG A 357 24.63 8.02 10.29
C ARG A 357 23.18 8.42 10.06
N LEU A 358 22.94 9.71 10.08
CA LEU A 358 21.68 10.31 9.64
C LEU A 358 21.90 10.92 8.26
N MET A 359 21.02 10.65 7.33
CA MET A 359 21.14 11.10 5.95
C MET A 359 19.82 11.68 5.43
N LEU A 360 19.89 12.81 4.77
CA LEU A 360 18.84 13.26 3.87
C LEU A 360 19.05 12.60 2.51
N MET A 361 17.96 12.17 1.91
CA MET A 361 17.97 11.56 0.60
C MET A 361 17.53 12.56 -0.47
N HIS A 362 18.35 12.70 -1.50
CA HIS A 362 18.07 13.51 -2.68
C HIS A 362 18.15 12.60 -3.91
N ALA A 363 17.10 11.80 -4.12
CA ALA A 363 17.12 10.71 -5.09
C ALA A 363 18.33 9.76 -4.86
N ASN A 364 19.31 9.74 -5.75
CA ASN A 364 20.51 8.90 -5.61
C ASN A 364 21.64 9.53 -4.77
N LYS A 365 21.51 10.79 -4.36
CA LYS A 365 22.52 11.49 -3.56
C LYS A 365 22.13 11.44 -2.09
N ARG A 366 23.15 11.39 -1.24
CA ARG A 366 23.01 11.37 0.22
C ARG A 366 23.73 12.56 0.80
N GLU A 367 23.11 13.21 1.75
CA GLU A 367 23.68 14.28 2.54
C GLU A 367 23.67 13.87 4.01
N ASP A 368 24.86 13.72 4.61
CA ASP A 368 24.99 13.42 6.03
C ASP A 368 24.56 14.63 6.87
N VAL A 369 23.73 14.38 7.89
CA VAL A 369 23.27 15.40 8.84
C VAL A 369 23.61 15.01 10.26
N GLU A 370 23.87 15.98 11.12
CA GLU A 370 24.22 15.73 12.54
C GLU A 370 22.98 15.40 13.38
N SER A 371 21.84 15.98 13.05
CA SER A 371 20.58 15.81 13.77
C SER A 371 19.40 15.96 12.84
N ALA A 372 18.29 15.32 13.21
CA ALA A 372 17.00 15.46 12.55
C ALA A 372 15.88 15.57 13.58
N SER A 373 14.83 16.28 13.25
CA SER A 373 13.76 16.65 14.18
C SER A 373 12.37 16.27 13.66
N ALA A 374 11.37 16.44 14.48
CA ALA A 374 9.96 16.24 14.13
C ALA A 374 9.62 16.82 12.76
N GLY A 375 8.82 16.08 11.99
CA GLY A 375 8.40 16.45 10.63
C GLY A 375 9.35 16.02 9.51
N GLU A 376 10.56 15.56 9.83
CA GLU A 376 11.53 15.14 8.82
C GLU A 376 11.39 13.67 8.44
N ILE A 377 11.72 13.38 7.19
CA ILE A 377 11.90 12.02 6.66
C ILE A 377 13.39 11.84 6.39
N ILE A 378 14.00 10.84 7.04
CA ILE A 378 15.44 10.62 7.00
C ILE A 378 15.78 9.14 6.77
N ALA A 379 16.99 8.88 6.30
CA ALA A 379 17.56 7.53 6.31
C ALA A 379 18.56 7.41 7.46
N ILE A 380 18.45 6.33 8.24
CA ILE A 380 19.35 6.01 9.35
C ILE A 380 20.18 4.78 8.98
N GLY A 381 21.48 4.92 8.95
CA GLY A 381 22.40 3.80 8.78
C GLY A 381 22.90 3.24 10.11
N GLY A 382 23.19 1.93 10.17
CA GLY A 382 23.81 1.27 11.29
C GLY A 382 22.88 0.68 12.34
N MET A 383 21.57 0.76 12.17
CA MET A 383 20.60 0.02 12.98
C MET A 383 20.59 -1.46 12.54
N LYS A 384 20.52 -2.38 13.50
CA LYS A 384 20.68 -3.82 13.20
C LYS A 384 19.41 -4.65 13.33
N ASN A 385 18.60 -4.32 14.35
CA ASN A 385 17.41 -5.12 14.69
C ASN A 385 16.12 -4.32 14.44
N VAL A 386 16.00 -3.71 13.27
CA VAL A 386 14.81 -2.98 12.87
C VAL A 386 14.16 -3.64 11.67
N THR A 387 12.84 -3.61 11.64
CA THR A 387 12.02 -4.04 10.50
C THR A 387 11.06 -2.92 10.11
N THR A 388 10.54 -3.00 8.89
CA THR A 388 9.51 -2.08 8.44
C THR A 388 8.26 -2.19 9.35
N GLY A 389 7.74 -1.06 9.80
CA GLY A 389 6.64 -0.98 10.77
C GLY A 389 7.10 -0.79 12.21
N ASP A 390 8.40 -0.93 12.52
CA ASP A 390 8.89 -0.73 13.88
C ASP A 390 8.78 0.74 14.31
N THR A 391 8.36 0.95 15.55
CA THR A 391 8.42 2.25 16.21
C THR A 391 9.74 2.38 16.97
N ILE A 392 10.44 3.48 16.73
CA ILE A 392 11.63 3.87 17.51
C ILE A 392 11.31 5.11 18.34
N SER A 393 11.66 5.09 19.61
CA SER A 393 11.30 6.15 20.55
C SER A 393 12.41 6.47 21.54
N ASP A 394 12.15 7.44 22.41
CA ASP A 394 12.93 7.67 23.62
C ASP A 394 12.78 6.47 24.58
N GLU A 395 13.89 5.99 25.15
CA GLU A 395 13.92 4.83 26.04
C GLU A 395 13.07 5.04 27.32
N THR A 396 12.98 6.29 27.77
CA THR A 396 12.26 6.64 29.02
C THR A 396 10.80 7.00 28.80
N LYS A 397 10.44 7.41 27.58
CA LYS A 397 9.10 7.83 27.14
C LYS A 397 8.67 6.99 25.95
N GLN A 398 8.53 5.68 26.18
CA GLN A 398 8.20 4.73 25.14
C GLN A 398 6.77 4.93 24.65
N ILE A 399 6.60 4.77 23.33
CA ILE A 399 5.30 4.77 22.64
C ILE A 399 5.39 3.76 21.51
N VAL A 400 4.30 3.06 21.25
CA VAL A 400 4.09 2.25 20.05
C VAL A 400 3.12 3.04 19.17
N LEU A 401 3.60 3.52 18.04
CA LEU A 401 2.74 4.10 17.01
C LEU A 401 1.96 2.95 16.37
N GLU A 402 0.81 3.26 15.78
CA GLU A 402 -0.05 2.26 15.15
C GLU A 402 0.76 1.29 14.26
N SER A 403 0.58 0.00 14.49
CA SER A 403 1.23 -1.03 13.70
C SER A 403 0.61 -1.13 12.31
N MET A 404 1.45 -1.31 11.29
CA MET A 404 0.96 -1.62 9.96
C MET A 404 0.50 -3.07 9.91
N GLU A 405 -0.72 -3.31 9.45
CA GLU A 405 -1.20 -4.65 9.15
C GLU A 405 -0.76 -5.05 7.74
N PHE A 406 -0.12 -6.18 7.62
CA PHE A 406 0.32 -6.71 6.33
C PHE A 406 -0.59 -7.86 5.93
N PRO A 407 -1.21 -7.83 4.73
CA PRO A 407 -2.01 -8.95 4.25
C PRO A 407 -1.13 -10.18 3.99
N ASP A 408 -1.70 -11.34 4.19
CA ASP A 408 -1.03 -12.59 3.87
C ASP A 408 -0.74 -12.71 2.37
N PRO A 409 0.46 -13.20 1.99
CA PRO A 409 0.81 -13.41 0.60
C PRO A 409 -0.07 -14.49 -0.04
N VAL A 410 -0.48 -14.25 -1.28
CA VAL A 410 -1.45 -15.10 -2.01
C VAL A 410 -0.79 -16.03 -3.03
N VAL A 411 0.41 -15.72 -3.52
CA VAL A 411 1.15 -16.55 -4.48
C VAL A 411 2.36 -17.17 -3.79
N ARG A 412 2.60 -18.44 -4.04
CA ARG A 412 3.74 -19.19 -3.52
C ARG A 412 4.48 -19.89 -4.65
N VAL A 413 5.81 -19.86 -4.60
CA VAL A 413 6.69 -20.60 -5.51
C VAL A 413 7.77 -21.33 -4.73
N ALA A 414 8.16 -22.50 -5.22
CA ALA A 414 9.35 -23.19 -4.72
C ALA A 414 10.60 -22.61 -5.40
N VAL A 415 11.63 -22.33 -4.61
CA VAL A 415 12.94 -21.85 -5.12
C VAL A 415 14.01 -22.84 -4.73
N GLU A 416 14.78 -23.26 -5.73
CA GLU A 416 15.87 -24.20 -5.54
C GLU A 416 17.18 -23.58 -6.09
N PRO A 417 18.27 -23.55 -5.31
CA PRO A 417 19.53 -23.01 -5.78
C PRO A 417 20.07 -23.90 -6.93
N LYS A 418 20.63 -23.30 -7.96
CA LYS A 418 21.22 -24.06 -9.07
C LYS A 418 22.47 -24.85 -8.66
N THR A 419 23.20 -24.35 -7.68
CA THR A 419 24.42 -25.01 -7.19
C THR A 419 24.40 -25.11 -5.67
N ARG A 420 25.16 -26.07 -5.12
CA ARG A 420 25.33 -26.24 -3.66
C ARG A 420 25.95 -25.01 -2.99
N ALA A 421 26.81 -24.30 -3.70
CA ALA A 421 27.46 -23.08 -3.22
C ALA A 421 26.47 -21.90 -3.11
N ASP A 422 25.36 -21.94 -3.86
CA ASP A 422 24.32 -20.90 -3.83
C ASP A 422 23.33 -21.12 -2.71
N GLN A 423 23.29 -22.30 -2.07
CA GLN A 423 22.30 -22.61 -1.03
C GLN A 423 22.42 -21.70 0.20
N ASP A 424 23.65 -21.53 0.75
CA ASP A 424 23.87 -20.65 1.88
C ASP A 424 23.65 -19.18 1.53
N LYS A 425 24.09 -18.78 0.36
CA LYS A 425 23.88 -17.42 -0.17
C LYS A 425 22.41 -17.12 -0.39
N MET A 426 21.65 -18.10 -0.91
CA MET A 426 20.21 -17.97 -1.12
C MET A 426 19.47 -17.68 0.19
N GLY A 427 19.76 -18.43 1.25
CA GLY A 427 19.16 -18.19 2.56
C GLY A 427 19.45 -16.79 3.09
N ILE A 428 20.69 -16.29 2.94
CA ILE A 428 21.08 -14.93 3.33
C ILE A 428 20.35 -13.89 2.49
N ALA A 429 20.28 -14.07 1.17
CA ALA A 429 19.61 -13.16 0.24
C ALA A 429 18.11 -13.07 0.55
N LEU A 430 17.44 -14.22 0.67
CA LEU A 430 16.00 -14.28 0.95
C LEU A 430 15.65 -13.65 2.30
N ASN A 431 16.45 -13.91 3.35
CA ASN A 431 16.24 -13.29 4.65
C ASN A 431 16.38 -11.76 4.61
N ARG A 432 17.34 -11.23 3.85
CA ARG A 432 17.48 -9.79 3.70
C ARG A 432 16.31 -9.17 2.95
N LEU A 433 15.86 -9.81 1.86
CA LEU A 433 14.71 -9.36 1.09
C LEU A 433 13.42 -9.40 1.94
N ALA A 434 13.24 -10.42 2.78
CA ALA A 434 12.11 -10.50 3.70
C ALA A 434 12.15 -9.45 4.82
N GLN A 435 13.34 -8.97 5.21
CA GLN A 435 13.44 -7.84 6.15
C GLN A 435 13.06 -6.51 5.52
N GLU A 436 13.32 -6.33 4.21
CA GLU A 436 12.93 -5.13 3.47
C GLU A 436 11.45 -5.09 3.17
N ASP A 437 10.87 -6.24 2.84
CA ASP A 437 9.46 -6.36 2.45
C ASP A 437 8.69 -7.34 3.33
N PRO A 438 7.90 -6.87 4.29
CA PRO A 438 7.09 -7.72 5.16
C PRO A 438 5.99 -8.52 4.44
N SER A 439 5.59 -8.12 3.22
CA SER A 439 4.64 -8.88 2.39
C SER A 439 5.30 -10.08 1.67
N PHE A 440 6.63 -10.18 1.74
CA PHE A 440 7.40 -11.28 1.24
C PHE A 440 7.77 -12.23 2.39
N GLN A 441 7.39 -13.49 2.28
CA GLN A 441 7.64 -14.52 3.29
C GLN A 441 8.50 -15.64 2.72
N VAL A 442 9.36 -16.18 3.58
CA VAL A 442 10.24 -17.30 3.27
C VAL A 442 10.01 -18.40 4.28
N ASN A 443 9.62 -19.56 3.83
CA ASN A 443 9.40 -20.74 4.66
C ASN A 443 10.15 -21.93 4.07
N THR A 444 10.64 -22.82 4.94
CA THR A 444 11.15 -24.11 4.51
C THR A 444 10.10 -25.16 4.79
N ASP A 445 9.67 -25.86 3.76
CA ASP A 445 8.80 -27.01 3.92
C ASP A 445 9.61 -28.15 4.57
N HIS A 446 9.24 -28.53 5.77
CA HIS A 446 9.97 -29.56 6.54
C HIS A 446 9.79 -30.97 5.99
N GLU A 447 8.73 -31.22 5.21
CA GLU A 447 8.47 -32.55 4.61
C GLU A 447 9.24 -32.70 3.29
N THR A 448 9.24 -31.66 2.45
CA THR A 448 9.90 -31.71 1.13
C THR A 448 11.31 -31.14 1.16
N GLY A 449 11.70 -30.42 2.21
CA GLY A 449 12.96 -29.69 2.30
C GLY A 449 13.06 -28.50 1.33
N GLN A 450 11.99 -28.16 0.61
CA GLN A 450 11.97 -27.05 -0.34
C GLN A 450 11.89 -25.71 0.36
N THR A 451 12.59 -24.74 -0.17
CA THR A 451 12.41 -23.34 0.22
C THR A 451 11.23 -22.77 -0.57
N ILE A 452 10.20 -22.38 0.15
CA ILE A 452 8.99 -21.76 -0.41
C ILE A 452 9.06 -20.26 -0.16
N ILE A 453 8.91 -19.49 -1.22
CA ILE A 453 8.72 -18.04 -1.14
C ILE A 453 7.29 -17.69 -1.46
N ALA A 454 6.76 -16.72 -0.73
CA ALA A 454 5.39 -16.26 -0.88
C ALA A 454 5.34 -14.74 -1.03
N GLY A 455 4.47 -14.23 -1.91
CA GLY A 455 4.35 -12.81 -2.23
C GLY A 455 2.95 -12.42 -2.69
N MET A 456 2.76 -11.14 -2.97
CA MET A 456 1.47 -10.54 -3.29
C MET A 456 1.00 -10.81 -4.73
N GLY A 457 1.93 -11.19 -5.63
CA GLY A 457 1.61 -11.51 -7.03
C GLY A 457 2.79 -12.15 -7.75
N GLU A 458 2.56 -12.55 -9.00
CA GLU A 458 3.62 -13.15 -9.85
C GLU A 458 4.76 -12.16 -10.10
N LEU A 459 4.43 -10.93 -10.47
CA LEU A 459 5.41 -9.88 -10.74
C LEU A 459 6.26 -9.58 -9.51
N HIS A 460 5.63 -9.56 -8.32
CA HIS A 460 6.36 -9.37 -7.07
C HIS A 460 7.42 -10.46 -6.86
N LEU A 461 7.06 -11.74 -6.99
CA LEU A 461 8.00 -12.85 -6.83
C LEU A 461 9.06 -12.89 -7.93
N GLU A 462 8.70 -12.56 -9.18
CA GLU A 462 9.65 -12.46 -10.29
C GLU A 462 10.73 -11.39 -9.99
N ILE A 463 10.34 -10.24 -9.46
CA ILE A 463 11.26 -9.18 -9.08
C ILE A 463 12.16 -9.62 -7.93
N ILE A 464 11.63 -10.28 -6.92
CA ILE A 464 12.43 -10.82 -5.80
C ILE A 464 13.50 -11.81 -6.29
N VAL A 465 13.12 -12.73 -7.19
CA VAL A 465 14.06 -13.71 -7.77
C VAL A 465 15.13 -13.02 -8.64
N ASP A 466 14.77 -12.03 -9.41
CA ASP A 466 15.72 -11.26 -10.21
C ASP A 466 16.63 -10.40 -9.32
N ARG A 467 16.13 -9.82 -8.23
CA ARG A 467 16.96 -9.15 -7.20
C ARG A 467 17.97 -10.11 -6.55
N MET A 468 17.56 -11.34 -6.25
CA MET A 468 18.49 -12.38 -5.76
C MET A 468 19.68 -12.56 -6.70
N LYS A 469 19.39 -12.60 -8.01
CA LYS A 469 20.42 -12.77 -9.02
C LYS A 469 21.33 -11.54 -9.14
N ARG A 470 20.75 -10.34 -9.27
CA ARG A 470 21.49 -9.09 -9.54
C ARG A 470 22.23 -8.56 -8.31
N GLU A 471 21.59 -8.57 -7.15
CA GLU A 471 22.15 -7.95 -5.95
C GLU A 471 23.05 -8.92 -5.15
N PHE A 472 22.70 -10.22 -5.15
CA PHE A 472 23.40 -11.23 -4.34
C PHE A 472 24.19 -12.26 -5.15
N GLY A 473 24.05 -12.23 -6.48
CA GLY A 473 24.74 -13.17 -7.38
C GLY A 473 24.30 -14.63 -7.17
N VAL A 474 23.03 -14.86 -6.80
CA VAL A 474 22.45 -16.17 -6.55
C VAL A 474 21.49 -16.53 -7.67
N GLU A 475 21.76 -17.62 -8.38
CA GLU A 475 20.84 -18.17 -9.39
C GLU A 475 20.02 -19.32 -8.78
N ALA A 476 18.71 -19.25 -8.96
CA ALA A 476 17.77 -20.24 -8.51
C ALA A 476 16.85 -20.74 -9.63
N ASN A 477 16.44 -21.99 -9.53
CA ASN A 477 15.31 -22.51 -10.30
C ASN A 477 14.03 -22.16 -9.56
N VAL A 478 13.05 -21.64 -10.30
CA VAL A 478 11.73 -21.29 -9.74
C VAL A 478 10.74 -22.35 -10.21
N GLY A 479 10.06 -22.97 -9.26
CA GLY A 479 8.94 -23.88 -9.55
C GLY A 479 7.71 -23.13 -10.03
N LYS A 480 6.69 -23.87 -10.51
CA LYS A 480 5.39 -23.24 -10.83
C LYS A 480 4.85 -22.57 -9.58
N PRO A 481 4.23 -21.39 -9.72
CA PRO A 481 3.57 -20.74 -8.60
C PRO A 481 2.58 -21.67 -7.92
N GLN A 482 2.64 -21.75 -6.60
CA GLN A 482 1.66 -22.48 -5.83
C GLN A 482 0.59 -21.54 -5.28
N VAL A 483 -0.65 -21.99 -5.35
CA VAL A 483 -1.80 -21.24 -4.83
C VAL A 483 -1.92 -21.48 -3.33
N ALA A 484 -2.06 -20.43 -2.56
CA ALA A 484 -2.34 -20.53 -1.13
C ALA A 484 -3.82 -20.86 -0.91
N TYR A 485 -4.15 -22.14 -0.94
CA TYR A 485 -5.47 -22.60 -0.54
C TYR A 485 -5.66 -22.43 0.97
N ARG A 486 -6.92 -22.40 1.40
CA ARG A 486 -7.31 -22.42 2.80
C ARG A 486 -8.35 -23.54 3.00
N GLU A 487 -8.61 -23.87 4.24
CA GLU A 487 -9.68 -24.79 4.60
C GLU A 487 -10.66 -24.06 5.51
N THR A 488 -11.93 -24.45 5.50
CA THR A 488 -12.93 -23.99 6.46
C THR A 488 -13.97 -25.06 6.69
N ILE A 489 -14.92 -24.79 7.56
CA ILE A 489 -16.03 -25.68 7.87
C ILE A 489 -17.34 -25.06 7.40
N THR A 490 -18.33 -25.89 7.05
CA THR A 490 -19.63 -25.42 6.55
C THR A 490 -20.76 -25.61 7.54
N THR A 491 -20.57 -26.42 8.57
CA THR A 491 -21.62 -26.73 9.56
C THR A 491 -21.03 -26.75 10.97
N ASN A 492 -21.88 -26.46 11.96
CA ASN A 492 -21.50 -26.57 13.37
C ASN A 492 -21.27 -28.02 13.74
N ALA A 493 -20.29 -28.27 14.58
CA ALA A 493 -20.06 -29.62 15.09
C ALA A 493 -19.43 -29.61 16.50
N PRO A 494 -19.79 -30.62 17.33
CA PRO A 494 -19.12 -30.85 18.60
C PRO A 494 -17.86 -31.69 18.42
N GLY A 495 -16.84 -31.42 19.21
CA GLY A 495 -15.63 -32.20 19.32
C GLY A 495 -15.30 -32.54 20.77
N LYS A 496 -14.76 -33.71 20.95
CA LYS A 496 -14.41 -34.23 22.27
C LYS A 496 -13.14 -35.07 22.21
N GLU A 497 -12.26 -34.82 23.18
CA GLU A 497 -11.08 -35.67 23.38
C GLU A 497 -10.77 -35.84 24.86
N ILE A 498 -10.40 -37.08 25.20
CA ILE A 498 -9.86 -37.44 26.52
C ILE A 498 -8.45 -37.96 26.32
N PHE A 499 -7.49 -37.03 26.31
CA PHE A 499 -6.08 -37.36 26.21
C PHE A 499 -5.58 -37.97 27.54
N LYS A 500 -5.18 -39.24 27.46
CA LYS A 500 -4.63 -39.99 28.62
C LYS A 500 -3.41 -40.77 28.20
N LYS A 501 -2.30 -40.52 28.82
CA LYS A 501 -1.05 -41.27 28.59
C LYS A 501 -0.40 -41.57 29.93
N GLN A 502 -0.06 -42.83 30.11
CA GLN A 502 0.60 -43.32 31.35
C GLN A 502 1.86 -44.12 30.95
N SER A 503 3.02 -43.65 31.35
CA SER A 503 4.31 -44.25 31.07
C SER A 503 5.19 -44.21 32.32
N GLY A 504 4.93 -45.16 33.26
CA GLY A 504 5.87 -45.42 34.40
C GLY A 504 6.29 -44.23 35.24
N GLY A 505 5.32 -43.42 35.73
CA GLY A 505 5.58 -42.18 36.52
C GLY A 505 4.35 -41.31 36.56
N ARG A 506 4.52 -39.97 36.67
CA ARG A 506 3.42 -38.99 36.54
C ARG A 506 2.75 -39.14 35.18
N GLY A 507 1.44 -39.40 35.18
CA GLY A 507 0.64 -39.52 33.96
C GLY A 507 0.41 -38.18 33.25
N GLN A 508 -0.24 -38.23 32.10
CA GLN A 508 -0.74 -37.07 31.38
C GLN A 508 -2.24 -37.19 31.21
N PHE A 509 -2.99 -36.15 31.55
CA PHE A 509 -4.44 -36.16 31.43
C PHE A 509 -4.95 -34.80 31.01
N GLY A 510 -5.81 -34.77 29.99
CA GLY A 510 -6.56 -33.60 29.56
C GLY A 510 -7.86 -33.99 28.90
N HIS A 511 -8.98 -33.48 29.38
CA HIS A 511 -10.30 -33.73 28.77
C HIS A 511 -10.88 -32.39 28.31
N VAL A 512 -11.21 -32.31 27.02
CA VAL A 512 -11.73 -31.13 26.34
C VAL A 512 -12.94 -31.51 25.54
N GLU A 513 -14.08 -30.79 25.76
CA GLU A 513 -15.24 -30.79 24.92
C GLU A 513 -15.46 -29.35 24.39
N LEU A 514 -15.58 -29.24 23.09
CA LEU A 514 -15.76 -27.97 22.40
C LEU A 514 -16.82 -28.07 21.29
N THR A 515 -17.30 -26.91 20.86
CA THR A 515 -18.12 -26.80 19.64
C THR A 515 -17.45 -25.82 18.70
N ILE A 516 -17.46 -26.15 17.42
CA ILE A 516 -17.00 -25.24 16.38
C ILE A 516 -18.15 -24.83 15.48
N GLU A 517 -18.08 -23.60 15.00
CA GLU A 517 -19.05 -23.04 14.06
C GLU A 517 -18.34 -22.18 13.02
N PRO A 518 -18.87 -22.07 11.78
CA PRO A 518 -18.34 -21.15 10.79
C PRO A 518 -18.45 -19.70 11.29
N ALA A 519 -17.38 -18.91 11.10
CA ALA A 519 -17.29 -17.48 11.44
C ALA A 519 -16.70 -16.68 10.27
N PRO A 520 -17.44 -16.52 9.15
CA PRO A 520 -16.92 -15.92 7.93
C PRO A 520 -16.38 -14.52 8.15
N GLY A 521 -15.10 -14.28 7.80
CA GLY A 521 -14.41 -13.00 7.91
C GLY A 521 -13.93 -12.66 9.31
N GLU A 522 -14.14 -13.50 10.32
CA GLU A 522 -13.69 -13.26 11.70
C GLU A 522 -12.37 -13.96 12.03
N GLY A 523 -11.85 -14.76 11.11
CA GLY A 523 -10.64 -15.55 11.31
C GLY A 523 -10.81 -16.61 12.41
N TYR A 524 -10.00 -16.56 13.45
CA TYR A 524 -10.11 -17.45 14.61
C TYR A 524 -10.73 -16.72 15.80
N VAL A 525 -11.87 -17.20 16.26
CA VAL A 525 -12.55 -16.71 17.47
C VAL A 525 -12.58 -17.81 18.52
N PHE A 526 -12.10 -17.53 19.72
CA PHE A 526 -12.15 -18.46 20.83
C PHE A 526 -13.09 -17.94 21.94
N GLU A 527 -14.00 -18.78 22.38
CA GLU A 527 -14.97 -18.44 23.42
C GLU A 527 -14.87 -19.46 24.57
N ASP A 528 -14.64 -18.95 25.77
CA ASP A 528 -14.65 -19.75 26.99
C ASP A 528 -16.07 -19.79 27.59
N LYS A 529 -16.71 -20.96 27.53
CA LYS A 529 -18.03 -21.26 28.12
C LYS A 529 -17.95 -22.19 29.32
N ILE A 530 -16.78 -22.36 29.92
CA ILE A 530 -16.61 -23.21 31.08
C ILE A 530 -17.42 -22.66 32.27
N THR A 531 -18.25 -23.51 32.84
CA THR A 531 -19.02 -23.21 34.05
C THR A 531 -18.60 -24.13 35.18
N GLY A 532 -18.69 -23.64 36.42
CA GLY A 532 -18.40 -24.43 37.61
C GLY A 532 -16.94 -24.79 37.85
N GLY A 533 -15.99 -24.22 37.07
CA GLY A 533 -14.57 -24.48 37.26
C GLY A 533 -14.12 -25.90 36.87
N SER A 534 -14.82 -26.54 35.96
CA SER A 534 -14.51 -27.91 35.49
C SER A 534 -13.13 -28.03 34.84
N ILE A 535 -12.59 -26.93 34.31
CA ILE A 535 -11.20 -26.78 33.86
C ILE A 535 -10.59 -25.55 34.60
N PRO A 536 -9.45 -25.69 35.28
CA PRO A 536 -8.70 -24.57 35.84
C PRO A 536 -8.32 -23.54 34.77
N ARG A 537 -8.44 -22.24 35.08
CA ARG A 537 -8.19 -21.14 34.15
C ARG A 537 -6.83 -21.22 33.44
N GLN A 538 -5.81 -21.69 34.13
CA GLN A 538 -4.45 -21.87 33.56
C GLN A 538 -4.39 -22.82 32.36
N PHE A 539 -5.38 -23.72 32.19
CA PHE A 539 -5.40 -24.67 31.08
C PHE A 539 -6.26 -24.21 29.89
N ILE A 540 -7.04 -23.11 30.03
CA ILE A 540 -7.90 -22.61 28.97
C ILE A 540 -7.08 -22.06 27.80
N LYS A 541 -6.05 -21.25 28.08
CA LYS A 541 -5.13 -20.72 27.09
C LYS A 541 -4.40 -21.83 26.31
N PRO A 542 -3.79 -22.84 26.95
CA PRO A 542 -3.22 -24.01 26.27
C PRO A 542 -4.20 -24.74 25.33
N VAL A 543 -5.50 -24.84 25.67
CA VAL A 543 -6.50 -25.43 24.77
C VAL A 543 -6.63 -24.57 23.50
N SER A 544 -6.74 -23.25 23.62
CA SER A 544 -6.83 -22.34 22.47
C SER A 544 -5.55 -22.42 21.59
N GLU A 545 -4.38 -22.46 22.20
CA GLU A 545 -3.11 -22.62 21.46
C GLU A 545 -3.05 -23.97 20.73
N GLY A 546 -3.54 -25.04 21.33
CA GLY A 546 -3.65 -26.35 20.69
C GLY A 546 -4.60 -26.38 19.50
N ILE A 547 -5.71 -25.65 19.59
CA ILE A 547 -6.64 -25.44 18.46
C ILE A 547 -5.97 -24.69 17.33
N GLN A 548 -5.29 -23.57 17.63
CA GLN A 548 -4.58 -22.78 16.61
C GLN A 548 -3.51 -23.60 15.89
N ASP A 549 -2.76 -24.42 16.62
CA ASP A 549 -1.76 -25.31 16.02
C ASP A 549 -2.40 -26.38 15.11
N ALA A 550 -3.60 -26.87 15.46
CA ALA A 550 -4.35 -27.77 14.60
C ALA A 550 -4.88 -27.05 13.36
N MET A 551 -5.34 -25.81 13.50
CA MET A 551 -5.78 -24.97 12.36
C MET A 551 -4.66 -24.76 11.36
N ARG A 552 -3.44 -24.40 11.83
CA ARG A 552 -2.28 -24.19 10.95
C ARG A 552 -1.88 -25.44 10.17
N ARG A 553 -2.06 -26.64 10.76
CA ARG A 553 -1.75 -27.91 10.09
C ARG A 553 -2.76 -28.32 9.05
N GLY A 554 -3.96 -27.75 9.06
CA GLY A 554 -5.05 -28.13 8.19
C GLY A 554 -5.65 -29.51 8.48
N PHE A 555 -6.62 -29.90 7.67
CA PHE A 555 -7.34 -31.18 7.86
C PHE A 555 -7.49 -31.97 6.56
N LEU A 556 -7.88 -31.32 5.44
CA LEU A 556 -8.14 -31.99 4.15
C LEU A 556 -6.86 -32.24 3.38
N ALA A 557 -6.06 -31.21 3.22
CA ALA A 557 -4.86 -31.17 2.41
C ALA A 557 -3.68 -30.44 3.09
N GLY A 558 -3.79 -30.14 4.38
CA GLY A 558 -2.73 -29.48 5.12
C GLY A 558 -2.70 -27.97 4.96
N TYR A 559 -3.75 -27.37 4.41
CA TYR A 559 -3.88 -25.91 4.35
C TYR A 559 -4.54 -25.37 5.60
N GLU A 560 -4.13 -24.19 6.02
CA GLU A 560 -4.62 -23.57 7.24
C GLU A 560 -6.15 -23.41 7.23
N LEU A 561 -6.79 -23.85 8.33
CA LEU A 561 -8.20 -23.63 8.59
C LEU A 561 -8.43 -22.17 9.02
N VAL A 562 -9.45 -21.54 8.45
CA VAL A 562 -9.80 -20.14 8.72
C VAL A 562 -11.30 -19.98 8.98
N ASP A 563 -11.68 -18.84 9.52
CA ASP A 563 -13.08 -18.46 9.73
C ASP A 563 -13.86 -19.44 10.61
N ILE A 564 -13.26 -19.76 11.76
CA ILE A 564 -13.81 -20.73 12.71
C ILE A 564 -13.91 -20.10 14.09
N LYS A 565 -15.09 -20.15 14.68
CA LYS A 565 -15.30 -19.89 16.09
C LYS A 565 -15.31 -21.20 16.86
N ALA A 566 -14.44 -21.31 17.86
CA ALA A 566 -14.35 -22.46 18.76
C ALA A 566 -14.81 -22.05 20.17
N SER A 567 -15.86 -22.71 20.66
CA SER A 567 -16.38 -22.51 22.02
C SER A 567 -15.98 -23.71 22.88
N LEU A 568 -15.20 -23.47 23.94
CA LEU A 568 -14.84 -24.48 24.94
C LEU A 568 -16.02 -24.61 25.92
N VAL A 569 -16.72 -25.76 25.87
CA VAL A 569 -18.00 -25.93 26.60
C VAL A 569 -17.87 -26.75 27.87
N PHE A 570 -16.99 -27.73 27.86
CA PHE A 570 -16.77 -28.61 29.02
C PHE A 570 -15.39 -29.25 29.00
N GLY A 571 -15.01 -29.81 30.14
CA GLY A 571 -13.84 -30.67 30.28
C GLY A 571 -13.66 -31.11 31.73
N SER A 572 -12.61 -31.87 31.96
CA SER A 572 -12.23 -32.28 33.31
C SER A 572 -10.70 -32.38 33.42
N TYR A 573 -10.22 -32.27 34.62
CA TYR A 573 -8.79 -32.35 34.92
C TYR A 573 -8.52 -33.38 36.02
N HIS A 574 -7.31 -33.82 36.13
CA HIS A 574 -6.82 -34.68 37.22
C HIS A 574 -5.76 -33.89 38.01
N GLU A 575 -5.90 -33.85 39.33
CA GLU A 575 -5.07 -33.02 40.21
C GLU A 575 -3.56 -33.23 40.06
N VAL A 576 -3.13 -34.45 39.73
CA VAL A 576 -1.72 -34.86 39.63
C VAL A 576 -1.23 -34.92 38.19
N ASP A 577 -2.07 -35.43 37.26
CA ASP A 577 -1.65 -35.80 35.90
C ASP A 577 -1.99 -34.73 34.85
N SER A 578 -2.70 -33.67 35.23
CA SER A 578 -3.02 -32.56 34.31
C SER A 578 -1.91 -31.52 34.25
N ASP A 579 -1.54 -31.13 33.06
CA ASP A 579 -0.63 -30.05 32.75
C ASP A 579 -1.03 -29.28 31.49
N GLU A 580 -0.39 -28.16 31.22
CA GLU A 580 -0.64 -27.31 30.06
C GLU A 580 -0.47 -28.08 28.74
N ARG A 581 0.54 -28.91 28.64
CA ARG A 581 0.84 -29.72 27.46
C ARG A 581 -0.29 -30.74 27.16
N SER A 582 -0.82 -31.38 28.20
CA SER A 582 -1.91 -32.33 28.06
C SER A 582 -3.19 -31.67 27.55
N PHE A 583 -3.51 -30.45 28.03
CA PHE A 583 -4.66 -29.67 27.56
C PHE A 583 -4.44 -29.09 26.18
N HIS A 584 -3.23 -28.69 25.82
CA HIS A 584 -2.87 -28.29 24.45
C HIS A 584 -3.12 -29.45 23.47
N ILE A 585 -2.65 -30.66 23.78
CA ILE A 585 -2.87 -31.84 22.94
C ILE A 585 -4.35 -32.19 22.88
N ALA A 586 -5.04 -32.21 24.03
CA ALA A 586 -6.48 -32.51 24.09
C ALA A 586 -7.31 -31.49 23.28
N GLY A 587 -6.99 -30.21 23.37
CA GLY A 587 -7.62 -29.15 22.56
C GLY A 587 -7.41 -29.35 21.06
N SER A 588 -6.18 -29.64 20.65
CA SER A 588 -5.86 -29.95 19.26
C SER A 588 -6.63 -31.14 18.71
N LEU A 589 -6.71 -32.23 19.47
CA LEU A 589 -7.39 -33.46 19.03
C LEU A 589 -8.92 -33.32 19.07
N ALA A 590 -9.48 -32.66 20.08
CA ALA A 590 -10.91 -32.36 20.15
C ALA A 590 -11.35 -31.44 18.97
N PHE A 591 -10.52 -30.48 18.60
CA PHE A 591 -10.78 -29.65 17.42
C PHE A 591 -10.76 -30.47 16.12
N GLN A 592 -9.80 -31.36 15.93
CA GLN A 592 -9.74 -32.23 14.76
C GLN A 592 -10.97 -33.16 14.68
N ASP A 593 -11.44 -33.69 15.82
CA ASP A 593 -12.67 -34.50 15.89
C ASP A 593 -13.90 -33.67 15.47
N ALA A 594 -13.99 -32.43 15.90
CA ALA A 594 -15.02 -31.49 15.50
C ALA A 594 -14.98 -31.19 14.00
N VAL A 595 -13.80 -30.82 13.46
CA VAL A 595 -13.61 -30.50 12.03
C VAL A 595 -14.05 -31.68 11.13
N LYS A 596 -13.71 -32.90 11.51
CA LYS A 596 -14.14 -34.10 10.77
C LYS A 596 -15.66 -34.18 10.59
N LYS A 597 -16.42 -33.72 11.58
CA LYS A 597 -17.89 -33.72 11.59
C LYS A 597 -18.50 -32.49 10.95
N ALA A 598 -17.74 -31.38 10.90
CA ALA A 598 -18.20 -30.05 10.48
C ALA A 598 -18.20 -29.83 8.95
N LYS A 599 -18.10 -30.92 8.15
CA LYS A 599 -18.01 -30.86 6.68
C LYS A 599 -16.95 -29.86 6.19
N PRO A 600 -15.67 -30.14 6.40
CA PRO A 600 -14.62 -29.27 5.95
C PRO A 600 -14.57 -29.15 4.43
N VAL A 601 -14.32 -27.95 3.92
CA VAL A 601 -14.20 -27.61 2.50
C VAL A 601 -12.90 -26.89 2.22
N LEU A 602 -12.41 -27.03 0.99
CA LEU A 602 -11.24 -26.30 0.50
C LEU A 602 -11.69 -24.94 -0.04
N LEU A 603 -10.96 -23.91 0.30
CA LEU A 603 -11.14 -22.57 -0.22
C LEU A 603 -10.03 -22.23 -1.21
N GLU A 604 -10.42 -21.65 -2.35
CA GLU A 604 -9.49 -21.11 -3.34
C GLU A 604 -9.51 -19.57 -3.33
N PRO A 605 -8.36 -18.90 -3.53
CA PRO A 605 -8.31 -17.46 -3.64
C PRO A 605 -8.91 -17.01 -4.96
N ILE A 606 -9.90 -16.12 -4.87
CA ILE A 606 -10.55 -15.49 -6.02
C ILE A 606 -9.95 -14.11 -6.20
N MET A 607 -9.50 -13.86 -7.42
CA MET A 607 -8.93 -12.60 -7.84
C MET A 607 -9.98 -11.78 -8.59
N LYS A 608 -10.04 -10.50 -8.28
CA LYS A 608 -10.75 -9.54 -9.12
C LYS A 608 -9.80 -9.07 -10.19
N ILE A 609 -10.16 -9.32 -11.44
CA ILE A 609 -9.40 -8.88 -12.60
C ILE A 609 -10.17 -7.82 -13.36
N GLU A 610 -9.46 -6.80 -13.80
CA GLU A 610 -9.96 -5.79 -14.72
C GLU A 610 -9.09 -5.81 -15.97
N VAL A 611 -9.73 -5.98 -17.10
CA VAL A 611 -9.08 -6.02 -18.41
C VAL A 611 -9.55 -4.83 -19.23
N VAL A 612 -8.62 -3.97 -19.58
CA VAL A 612 -8.84 -2.84 -20.48
C VAL A 612 -8.43 -3.29 -21.89
N THR A 613 -9.39 -3.35 -22.80
CA THR A 613 -9.18 -3.88 -24.15
C THR A 613 -9.91 -3.07 -25.20
N PRO A 614 -9.36 -2.94 -26.43
CA PRO A 614 -10.14 -2.45 -27.55
C PRO A 614 -11.39 -3.32 -27.76
N GLU A 615 -12.49 -2.70 -28.17
CA GLU A 615 -13.79 -3.38 -28.34
C GLU A 615 -13.72 -4.60 -29.27
N GLU A 616 -12.86 -4.54 -30.28
CA GLU A 616 -12.62 -5.63 -31.25
C GLU A 616 -12.11 -6.94 -30.57
N TYR A 617 -11.42 -6.86 -29.44
CA TYR A 617 -10.88 -8.02 -28.71
C TYR A 617 -11.77 -8.45 -27.52
N MET A 618 -12.85 -7.72 -27.20
CA MET A 618 -13.70 -8.00 -26.04
C MET A 618 -14.24 -9.43 -26.04
N GLY A 619 -14.61 -9.95 -27.23
CA GLY A 619 -15.08 -11.34 -27.37
C GLY A 619 -14.00 -12.36 -27.01
N SER A 620 -12.77 -12.14 -27.42
CA SER A 620 -11.63 -13.03 -27.11
C SER A 620 -11.30 -12.99 -25.63
N VAL A 621 -11.29 -11.80 -25.02
CA VAL A 621 -11.05 -11.62 -23.57
C VAL A 621 -12.12 -12.31 -22.76
N ASN A 622 -13.40 -12.12 -23.08
CA ASN A 622 -14.50 -12.77 -22.39
C ASN A 622 -14.46 -14.30 -22.52
N GLY A 623 -14.13 -14.79 -23.72
CA GLY A 623 -13.96 -16.24 -23.97
C GLY A 623 -12.85 -16.85 -23.13
N ASP A 624 -11.71 -16.16 -23.01
CA ASP A 624 -10.58 -16.64 -22.21
C ASP A 624 -10.88 -16.58 -20.70
N LEU A 625 -11.48 -15.52 -20.19
CA LEU A 625 -11.88 -15.39 -18.78
C LEU A 625 -12.91 -16.49 -18.40
N ASN A 626 -13.90 -16.77 -19.24
CA ASN A 626 -14.86 -17.85 -19.02
C ASN A 626 -14.17 -19.23 -19.02
N ARG A 627 -13.23 -19.49 -19.93
CA ARG A 627 -12.44 -20.71 -19.94
C ARG A 627 -11.66 -20.93 -18.65
N ARG A 628 -11.23 -19.83 -18.01
CA ARG A 628 -10.51 -19.81 -16.73
C ARG A 628 -11.44 -19.80 -15.51
N ARG A 629 -12.67 -20.26 -15.66
CA ARG A 629 -13.70 -20.26 -14.60
C ARG A 629 -14.04 -18.87 -14.07
N GLY A 630 -13.78 -17.83 -14.86
CA GLY A 630 -14.07 -16.45 -14.49
C GLY A 630 -15.56 -16.14 -14.51
N GLN A 631 -16.03 -15.43 -13.50
CA GLN A 631 -17.36 -14.87 -13.42
C GLN A 631 -17.29 -13.39 -13.79
N ILE A 632 -17.80 -13.03 -14.95
CA ILE A 632 -17.81 -11.64 -15.40
C ILE A 632 -18.82 -10.87 -14.56
N GLU A 633 -18.34 -9.83 -13.87
CA GLU A 633 -19.15 -8.94 -13.04
C GLU A 633 -19.81 -7.85 -13.89
N LYS A 634 -18.98 -7.17 -14.69
CA LYS A 634 -19.46 -6.07 -15.55
C LYS A 634 -18.56 -5.87 -16.77
N MET A 635 -19.14 -5.22 -17.77
CA MET A 635 -18.46 -4.75 -18.97
C MET A 635 -18.87 -3.31 -19.20
N GLU A 636 -17.90 -2.41 -19.24
CA GLU A 636 -18.13 -0.98 -19.37
C GLU A 636 -17.41 -0.44 -20.61
N PRO A 637 -18.15 0.05 -21.60
CA PRO A 637 -17.52 0.75 -22.70
C PRO A 637 -16.93 2.07 -22.22
N ARG A 638 -15.74 2.41 -22.71
CA ARG A 638 -15.07 3.68 -22.44
C ARG A 638 -14.89 4.47 -23.75
N PRO A 639 -14.76 5.80 -23.68
CA PRO A 639 -14.42 6.60 -24.84
C PRO A 639 -13.11 6.12 -25.49
N GLY A 640 -13.05 6.21 -26.83
CA GLY A 640 -11.88 5.75 -27.59
C GLY A 640 -11.94 4.31 -28.07
N ASN A 641 -13.15 3.73 -28.17
CA ASN A 641 -13.34 2.35 -28.64
C ASN A 641 -12.67 1.29 -27.76
N VAL A 642 -12.66 1.54 -26.45
CA VAL A 642 -12.06 0.70 -25.40
C VAL A 642 -13.17 0.21 -24.47
N SER A 643 -13.07 -1.02 -24.03
CA SER A 643 -13.98 -1.61 -23.03
C SER A 643 -13.19 -2.11 -21.83
N VAL A 644 -13.80 -2.03 -20.65
CA VAL A 644 -13.27 -2.62 -19.41
C VAL A 644 -14.13 -3.81 -19.04
N VAL A 645 -13.49 -4.95 -18.91
CA VAL A 645 -14.11 -6.20 -18.44
C VAL A 645 -13.64 -6.45 -17.02
N THR A 646 -14.57 -6.48 -16.06
CA THR A 646 -14.29 -6.85 -14.67
C THR A 646 -14.82 -8.25 -14.43
N ALA A 647 -13.98 -9.13 -13.87
CA ALA A 647 -14.35 -10.51 -13.57
C ALA A 647 -13.70 -11.01 -12.27
N PHE A 648 -14.33 -12.02 -11.67
CA PHE A 648 -13.77 -12.78 -10.55
C PHE A 648 -13.26 -14.11 -11.07
N VAL A 649 -11.97 -14.40 -10.88
CA VAL A 649 -11.33 -15.59 -11.44
C VAL A 649 -10.46 -16.26 -10.35
N PRO A 650 -10.47 -17.60 -10.23
CA PRO A 650 -9.58 -18.29 -9.32
C PRO A 650 -8.11 -18.06 -9.70
N LEU A 651 -7.26 -17.78 -8.70
CA LEU A 651 -5.82 -17.53 -8.93
C LEU A 651 -5.14 -18.69 -9.67
N SER A 652 -5.54 -19.92 -9.39
CA SER A 652 -5.00 -21.13 -10.05
C SER A 652 -5.11 -21.10 -11.58
N GLU A 653 -6.11 -20.40 -12.12
CA GLU A 653 -6.38 -20.28 -13.55
C GLU A 653 -5.68 -19.08 -14.21
N MET A 654 -5.07 -18.22 -13.38
CA MET A 654 -4.52 -16.95 -13.87
C MET A 654 -3.03 -16.99 -14.22
N PHE A 655 -2.36 -18.11 -13.93
CA PHE A 655 -0.95 -18.25 -14.30
C PHE A 655 -0.75 -18.19 -15.82
N GLY A 656 0.16 -17.31 -16.25
CA GLY A 656 0.42 -17.05 -17.67
C GLY A 656 -0.62 -16.19 -18.38
N TYR A 657 -1.67 -15.73 -17.68
CA TYR A 657 -2.76 -14.94 -18.28
C TYR A 657 -2.27 -13.69 -19.01
N THR A 658 -1.33 -12.95 -18.44
CA THR A 658 -0.80 -11.73 -19.07
C THR A 658 -0.16 -12.01 -20.44
N THR A 659 0.53 -13.14 -20.56
CA THR A 659 1.13 -13.58 -21.84
C THR A 659 0.06 -13.96 -22.85
N ASP A 660 -0.96 -14.72 -22.40
CA ASP A 660 -2.08 -15.14 -23.26
C ASP A 660 -2.91 -13.92 -23.71
N LEU A 661 -3.18 -12.97 -22.79
CA LEU A 661 -3.87 -11.73 -23.10
C LEU A 661 -3.13 -10.89 -24.14
N ARG A 662 -1.82 -10.69 -23.96
CA ARG A 662 -0.97 -9.96 -24.93
C ARG A 662 -0.98 -10.62 -26.30
N SER A 663 -0.89 -11.94 -26.34
CA SER A 663 -0.95 -12.71 -27.59
C SER A 663 -2.30 -12.58 -28.27
N ALA A 664 -3.41 -12.68 -27.52
CA ALA A 664 -4.77 -12.60 -28.04
C ALA A 664 -5.17 -11.19 -28.53
N THR A 665 -4.55 -10.14 -27.98
CA THR A 665 -4.90 -8.73 -28.23
C THR A 665 -3.79 -7.96 -28.95
N GLN A 666 -2.78 -8.65 -29.47
CA GLN A 666 -1.61 -8.04 -30.13
C GLN A 666 -0.92 -6.99 -29.24
N GLY A 667 -0.88 -7.22 -27.93
CA GLY A 667 -0.31 -6.32 -26.95
C GLY A 667 -1.13 -5.07 -26.62
N ARG A 668 -2.36 -4.94 -27.15
CA ARG A 668 -3.19 -3.75 -26.96
C ARG A 668 -4.04 -3.76 -25.69
N ALA A 669 -4.27 -4.94 -25.09
CA ALA A 669 -4.99 -5.02 -23.84
C ALA A 669 -4.03 -5.01 -22.65
N THR A 670 -4.48 -4.42 -21.56
CA THR A 670 -3.81 -4.42 -20.28
C THR A 670 -4.73 -5.03 -19.23
N SER A 671 -4.16 -5.65 -18.21
CA SER A 671 -4.94 -6.19 -17.10
C SER A 671 -4.31 -5.79 -15.77
N SER A 672 -5.17 -5.60 -14.78
CA SER A 672 -4.78 -5.52 -13.38
C SER A 672 -5.56 -6.58 -12.60
N MET A 673 -4.94 -7.18 -11.62
CA MET A 673 -5.52 -8.26 -10.83
C MET A 673 -5.15 -8.04 -9.36
N HIS A 674 -6.13 -8.20 -8.49
CA HIS A 674 -5.92 -8.14 -7.04
C HIS A 674 -6.72 -9.22 -6.33
N PHE A 675 -6.25 -9.61 -5.15
CA PHE A 675 -6.97 -10.54 -4.30
C PHE A 675 -8.29 -9.91 -3.83
N GLU A 676 -9.38 -10.63 -3.97
CA GLU A 676 -10.70 -10.18 -3.55
C GLU A 676 -11.18 -10.92 -2.30
N ARG A 677 -11.26 -12.27 -2.38
CA ARG A 677 -11.74 -13.10 -1.29
C ARG A 677 -11.32 -14.55 -1.47
N TYR A 678 -11.50 -15.34 -0.43
CA TYR A 678 -11.56 -16.79 -0.54
C TYR A 678 -12.98 -17.24 -0.87
N ALA A 679 -13.13 -18.29 -1.70
CA ALA A 679 -14.40 -18.92 -1.98
C ALA A 679 -14.24 -20.45 -2.02
N GLU A 680 -15.33 -21.18 -1.77
CA GLU A 680 -15.33 -22.63 -1.82
C GLU A 680 -14.92 -23.14 -3.22
N ALA A 681 -13.89 -23.99 -3.27
CA ALA A 681 -13.43 -24.60 -4.51
C ALA A 681 -14.48 -25.64 -5.01
N PRO A 682 -14.76 -25.70 -6.32
CA PRO A 682 -15.60 -26.73 -6.87
C PRO A 682 -15.11 -28.13 -6.48
N ARG A 683 -16.04 -29.03 -6.24
CA ARG A 683 -15.75 -30.37 -5.69
C ARG A 683 -14.68 -31.14 -6.49
N ASN A 684 -14.76 -31.13 -7.81
CA ASN A 684 -13.79 -31.77 -8.69
C ASN A 684 -12.37 -31.16 -8.54
N VAL A 685 -12.27 -29.85 -8.37
CA VAL A 685 -10.99 -29.13 -8.17
C VAL A 685 -10.43 -29.45 -6.79
N ALA A 686 -11.28 -29.42 -5.76
CA ALA A 686 -10.89 -29.77 -4.40
C ALA A 686 -10.35 -31.20 -4.31
N GLU A 687 -11.07 -32.18 -4.92
CA GLU A 687 -10.67 -33.59 -4.95
C GLU A 687 -9.30 -33.77 -5.66
N GLU A 688 -9.04 -33.04 -6.77
CA GLU A 688 -7.76 -33.11 -7.48
C GLU A 688 -6.62 -32.55 -6.61
N ILE A 689 -6.83 -31.40 -5.95
CA ILE A 689 -5.83 -30.77 -5.08
C ILE A 689 -5.51 -31.68 -3.88
N ILE A 690 -6.54 -32.21 -3.22
CA ILE A 690 -6.37 -33.13 -2.08
C ILE A 690 -5.60 -34.39 -2.51
N ALA A 691 -5.92 -34.93 -3.69
CA ALA A 691 -5.24 -36.12 -4.21
C ALA A 691 -3.77 -35.84 -4.53
N LYS A 692 -3.44 -34.67 -5.10
CA LYS A 692 -2.05 -34.25 -5.37
C LYS A 692 -1.23 -34.14 -4.09
N VAL A 693 -1.77 -33.53 -3.05
CA VAL A 693 -1.06 -33.36 -1.78
C VAL A 693 -0.86 -34.71 -1.09
N LYS A 694 -1.88 -35.57 -1.04
CA LYS A 694 -1.78 -36.91 -0.45
C LYS A 694 -0.92 -37.88 -1.27
N GLY A 695 -0.89 -37.72 -2.59
CA GLY A 695 -0.05 -38.54 -3.49
C GLY A 695 1.44 -38.12 -3.48
N ALA A 696 1.74 -36.86 -3.16
CA ALA A 696 3.10 -36.39 -2.95
C ALA A 696 3.67 -36.81 -1.58
N SER A 697 2.83 -37.20 -0.64
CA SER A 697 3.20 -37.70 0.71
C SER A 697 3.46 -39.21 0.78
N ASN A 698 3.33 -39.94 -0.32
CA ASN A 698 3.67 -41.36 -0.49
C ASN A 698 4.88 -41.49 -1.43
#